data_c7e40b2d8574777ad86b983882d805ce
#
_entry.id   c7e40b2d8574777ad86b983882d805ce
#
_cell.length_a   1.000
_cell.length_b   1.000
_cell.length_c   1.000
_cell.angle_alpha   90.00
_cell.angle_beta   90.00
_cell.angle_gamma   90.00
#
_symmetry.space_group_name_H-M   'P 1'
#
loop_
_entity.id
_entity.type
_entity.pdbx_description
1 polymer ?
#
loop_
_entity_poly.entity_id
_entity_poly.type
_entity_poly.pdbx_seq_one_letter_code
_entity_poly.pdbx_strand_id
1 'polypeptide(L)'
;MRKIYFSKHSLKFFFAMLLTSICFFTPGNAFAQQTISGTVRDASTGNPLVGATIVVKGSNQSTASDAQGTFSIAVQGNNSILTISYVGYTSQEVTVGTRTNLEIALVSNSVELNQVVVVGYGTQNKKDITGSVKSLKSDAFNKGIINSPQQLLQGKVSGVNVTSASGEPGAITSITIRGPGGIRTGSTPLFVVDGLPLDNSSTGGGDPLNFINPQDIESIDVLKDASATAIYGARGANGVIIITTKRGRAGASTLNFSSSIGFSKLARELPVLTADEFRVEVPKAGGVLDDKGGNTNWQKEVTRTAVTQNYNLALSGGADKLTYYASLGAQKQEGIIKKNDLNRYSGRFNATQRFLEDRLVLEVNLNVANTKQERPPITSVLTDALINNPTYPAYDANGKPAIYQNINNPLLFFELDKETTTINRVIGNISPSFRIIKGLVYKLNFGIDNSTATRDVLNLPNAVPLREGRLENFYTWNRNTLIENYFTYTVNKTHHDISTLAGHSYQKIFVQGRNNSINRFVIGGVDPIYNPGVGQDLTIANNRPRGFAFINELQSFFGRVTYQYNNKYLFTANFRADGSSKFGENNKYGYFPSFSFGWKISDEDFMKNSAFNNLKLRAGWGRTGNQEIPPKITQELFTTLGSASYPLFPAAGNYPAGYAYTRLANPDIRWESSEQTDMGLDFGLWNGALSGTIDFFRKVSNNILLQVIPADPVQPATDVWTNVKDMRITNRGVEFELDYRHKSSTGITYNVGGNITYMKNKVENSPYSIIPAGSVSGAGITSSTINGYVNGEPIGTFFLKEFTGFDAAGLSTYTDLDKDGIVTDKDRIAAGSALPNTIYSFYGSTAYKGFDLSVNFNGVAGNKVYNYTENVSFSKLRLAKNVNSTREAFADERESLNNATPVTSRYLKDGAYMRLNNVSLGYNFNTKNIGIDRWVSNLRLSVTGQNLFVITKYEGYDPEVNIDRAINGVSSYGIDYLSYPKARSIIFGLNFTF
;
A
#
# COMPACT_ATOMS: atom_id res chain seq x y z
N MET A 1 30.99 41.78 -37.91
CA MET A 1 31.46 41.91 -39.28
C MET A 1 32.82 41.25 -39.41
N ARG A 2 32.89 40.11 -40.04
CA ARG A 2 33.84 39.64 -41.05
C ARG A 2 33.61 38.12 -41.22
N LYS A 3 32.96 37.80 -42.34
CA LYS A 3 32.81 36.45 -42.89
C LYS A 3 34.15 35.99 -43.39
N ILE A 4 34.61 34.79 -42.99
CA ILE A 4 35.69 34.08 -43.66
C ILE A 4 35.07 32.91 -44.42
N TYR A 5 35.12 32.98 -45.74
CA TYR A 5 34.74 31.91 -46.68
C TYR A 5 35.91 30.94 -46.81
N PHE A 6 35.62 29.64 -46.48
CA PHE A 6 36.50 28.54 -46.90
C PHE A 6 35.92 27.85 -48.15
N SER A 7 36.75 27.81 -49.15
CA SER A 7 36.42 27.31 -50.51
C SER A 7 36.36 25.79 -50.54
N LYS A 8 35.31 25.29 -51.22
CA LYS A 8 34.98 23.86 -51.39
C LYS A 8 36.03 23.00 -52.17
N HIS A 9 37.22 23.51 -52.51
CA HIS A 9 38.18 22.77 -53.33
C HIS A 9 39.37 22.15 -52.53
N SER A 10 39.62 22.52 -51.29
CA SER A 10 40.76 22.01 -50.52
C SER A 10 40.45 20.68 -49.80
N LEU A 11 39.20 20.26 -49.70
CA LEU A 11 38.80 19.06 -48.96
C LEU A 11 38.81 17.78 -49.84
N LYS A 12 38.78 17.95 -51.16
CA LYS A 12 38.82 16.83 -52.11
C LYS A 12 40.25 16.32 -52.40
N PHE A 13 41.25 17.14 -52.19
CA PHE A 13 42.65 16.75 -52.40
C PHE A 13 43.24 15.98 -51.22
N PHE A 14 42.77 16.23 -50.00
CA PHE A 14 43.21 15.50 -48.80
C PHE A 14 42.62 14.10 -48.69
N PHE A 15 41.39 13.87 -49.22
CA PHE A 15 40.79 12.54 -49.22
C PHE A 15 41.31 11.63 -50.34
N ALA A 16 41.80 12.14 -51.42
CA ALA A 16 42.38 11.35 -52.47
C ALA A 16 43.81 10.88 -52.16
N MET A 17 44.59 11.59 -51.33
CA MET A 17 45.92 11.22 -50.90
C MET A 17 45.94 10.26 -49.73
N LEU A 18 44.84 10.13 -49.00
CA LEU A 18 44.69 9.17 -47.89
C LEU A 18 44.21 7.78 -48.38
N LEU A 19 43.62 7.71 -49.59
CA LEU A 19 43.12 6.45 -50.17
C LEU A 19 44.18 5.67 -50.97
N THR A 20 45.30 6.29 -51.35
CA THR A 20 46.39 5.65 -52.09
C THR A 20 47.57 5.17 -51.26
N SER A 21 47.58 5.43 -49.90
CA SER A 21 48.64 4.98 -49.00
C SER A 21 48.32 3.72 -48.21
N ILE A 22 47.13 3.06 -48.39
CA ILE A 22 46.71 1.86 -47.61
C ILE A 22 46.82 0.56 -48.46
N CYS A 23 47.41 0.59 -49.62
CA CYS A 23 47.55 -0.61 -50.43
C CYS A 23 49.00 -1.10 -50.58
N PHE A 24 49.75 -1.21 -49.47
CA PHE A 24 50.99 -2.05 -49.48
C PHE A 24 51.31 -2.62 -48.11
N PHE A 25 51.28 -3.98 -48.09
CA PHE A 25 51.87 -4.87 -47.13
C PHE A 25 51.32 -5.06 -45.75
N THR A 26 50.41 -6.08 -45.59
CA THR A 26 50.68 -7.15 -44.63
C THR A 26 50.35 -8.49 -45.27
N PRO A 27 51.22 -9.53 -45.19
CA PRO A 27 50.83 -10.90 -45.56
C PRO A 27 49.86 -11.39 -44.52
N GLY A 28 48.54 -11.36 -44.80
CA GLY A 28 47.52 -11.98 -43.97
C GLY A 28 47.72 -13.52 -44.01
N ASN A 29 48.11 -14.10 -42.90
CA ASN A 29 47.89 -15.52 -42.67
C ASN A 29 46.42 -15.82 -42.87
N ALA A 30 46.04 -16.42 -43.99
CA ALA A 30 44.72 -16.96 -44.21
C ALA A 30 44.57 -18.19 -43.30
N PHE A 31 44.08 -17.97 -42.07
CA PHE A 31 43.60 -19.07 -41.27
C PHE A 31 42.30 -19.60 -41.93
N ALA A 32 42.27 -20.89 -42.29
CA ALA A 32 41.08 -21.55 -42.77
C ALA A 32 39.96 -21.40 -41.72
N GLN A 33 38.99 -20.60 -42.06
CA GLN A 33 37.81 -20.39 -41.23
C GLN A 33 36.91 -21.61 -41.34
N GLN A 34 36.77 -22.38 -40.26
CA GLN A 34 35.92 -23.57 -40.22
C GLN A 34 34.53 -23.15 -39.72
N THR A 35 33.47 -23.50 -40.41
CA THR A 35 32.08 -23.29 -39.95
C THR A 35 31.66 -24.52 -39.17
N ILE A 36 31.23 -24.28 -37.91
CA ILE A 36 30.68 -25.30 -37.01
C ILE A 36 29.17 -25.13 -36.94
N SER A 37 28.45 -26.19 -37.18
CA SER A 37 27.00 -26.27 -36.91
C SER A 37 26.73 -27.09 -35.65
N GLY A 38 25.56 -26.94 -35.07
CA GLY A 38 25.17 -27.73 -33.92
C GLY A 38 23.72 -27.49 -33.48
N THR A 39 23.29 -28.25 -32.49
CA THR A 39 21.97 -28.08 -31.88
C THR A 39 22.11 -27.82 -30.37
N VAL A 40 21.30 -26.89 -29.85
CA VAL A 40 21.19 -26.63 -28.42
C VAL A 40 19.83 -27.11 -27.94
N ARG A 41 19.84 -27.98 -26.93
CA ARG A 41 18.62 -28.62 -26.37
C ARG A 41 18.63 -28.53 -24.84
N ASP A 42 17.43 -28.61 -24.26
CA ASP A 42 17.27 -28.84 -22.84
C ASP A 42 17.69 -30.24 -22.44
N ALA A 43 18.60 -30.38 -21.49
CA ALA A 43 19.15 -31.65 -21.05
C ALA A 43 18.11 -32.64 -20.47
N SER A 44 17.01 -32.08 -19.88
CA SER A 44 15.99 -32.88 -19.21
C SER A 44 14.80 -33.26 -20.10
N THR A 45 14.45 -32.38 -21.05
CA THR A 45 13.26 -32.53 -21.90
C THR A 45 13.57 -32.88 -23.35
N GLY A 46 14.82 -32.68 -23.78
CA GLY A 46 15.25 -32.83 -25.16
C GLY A 46 14.71 -31.77 -26.13
N ASN A 47 13.93 -30.80 -25.64
CA ASN A 47 13.35 -29.75 -26.48
C ASN A 47 14.42 -28.79 -27.00
N PRO A 48 14.30 -28.27 -28.23
CA PRO A 48 15.22 -27.29 -28.79
C PRO A 48 15.13 -25.99 -28.00
N LEU A 49 16.28 -25.37 -27.71
CA LEU A 49 16.38 -24.05 -27.05
C LEU A 49 16.57 -22.99 -28.13
N VAL A 50 15.52 -22.22 -28.38
CA VAL A 50 15.46 -21.17 -29.40
C VAL A 50 16.06 -19.87 -28.86
N GLY A 51 17.01 -19.26 -29.59
CA GLY A 51 17.64 -18.02 -29.15
C GLY A 51 18.76 -18.20 -28.11
N ALA A 52 19.26 -19.44 -27.93
CA ALA A 52 20.46 -19.64 -27.12
C ALA A 52 21.64 -18.92 -27.78
N THR A 53 22.40 -18.18 -27.00
CA THR A 53 23.54 -17.39 -27.47
C THR A 53 24.80 -18.22 -27.48
N ILE A 54 25.49 -18.33 -28.62
CA ILE A 54 26.74 -19.05 -28.83
C ILE A 54 27.83 -18.02 -29.15
N VAL A 55 28.86 -17.93 -28.34
CA VAL A 55 29.98 -16.97 -28.48
C VAL A 55 31.29 -17.73 -28.59
N VAL A 56 32.16 -17.33 -29.52
CA VAL A 56 33.53 -17.84 -29.56
C VAL A 56 34.36 -17.12 -28.51
N LYS A 57 34.84 -17.84 -27.50
CA LYS A 57 35.58 -17.29 -26.38
C LYS A 57 36.85 -16.57 -26.85
N GLY A 58 36.96 -15.29 -26.43
CA GLY A 58 38.10 -14.46 -26.85
C GLY A 58 37.93 -13.75 -28.18
N SER A 59 36.76 -13.83 -28.81
CA SER A 59 36.45 -13.10 -30.06
C SER A 59 35.08 -12.38 -29.95
N ASN A 60 34.76 -11.48 -30.88
CA ASN A 60 33.47 -10.84 -30.99
C ASN A 60 32.46 -11.64 -31.85
N GLN A 61 32.80 -12.85 -32.24
CA GLN A 61 31.90 -13.69 -33.04
C GLN A 61 30.86 -14.37 -32.18
N SER A 62 29.59 -14.13 -32.49
CA SER A 62 28.44 -14.74 -31.83
C SER A 62 27.33 -15.07 -32.81
N THR A 63 26.52 -16.07 -32.47
CA THR A 63 25.29 -16.43 -33.16
C THR A 63 24.23 -16.86 -32.16
N ALA A 64 22.98 -16.99 -32.62
CA ALA A 64 21.88 -17.49 -31.80
C ALA A 64 21.27 -18.73 -32.45
N SER A 65 20.77 -19.67 -31.66
CA SER A 65 20.05 -20.84 -32.14
C SER A 65 18.69 -20.49 -32.73
N ASP A 66 18.32 -21.13 -33.82
CA ASP A 66 17.04 -20.94 -34.52
C ASP A 66 15.86 -21.68 -33.84
N ALA A 67 14.70 -21.70 -34.51
CA ALA A 67 13.47 -22.32 -33.99
C ALA A 67 13.58 -23.85 -33.78
N GLN A 68 14.53 -24.52 -34.38
CA GLN A 68 14.87 -25.92 -34.23
C GLN A 68 16.00 -26.15 -33.21
N GLY A 69 16.50 -25.08 -32.62
CA GLY A 69 17.64 -25.07 -31.70
C GLY A 69 18.98 -25.23 -32.44
N THR A 70 19.01 -25.10 -33.79
CA THR A 70 20.23 -25.23 -34.58
C THR A 70 20.98 -23.93 -34.66
N PHE A 71 22.30 -23.98 -34.71
CA PHE A 71 23.17 -22.81 -34.89
C PHE A 71 24.28 -23.11 -35.90
N SER A 72 24.86 -22.04 -36.45
CA SER A 72 26.05 -22.10 -37.28
C SER A 72 26.95 -20.93 -36.93
N ILE A 73 28.23 -21.22 -36.68
CA ILE A 73 29.21 -20.20 -36.26
C ILE A 73 30.59 -20.49 -36.87
N ALA A 74 31.25 -19.48 -37.35
CA ALA A 74 32.61 -19.62 -37.91
C ALA A 74 33.66 -19.55 -36.76
N VAL A 75 34.66 -20.42 -36.78
CA VAL A 75 35.70 -20.48 -35.77
C VAL A 75 37.08 -20.50 -36.43
N GLN A 76 38.11 -20.03 -35.71
CA GLN A 76 39.49 -19.92 -36.21
C GLN A 76 40.34 -21.15 -35.83
N GLY A 77 39.81 -22.37 -36.01
CA GLY A 77 40.57 -23.60 -35.78
C GLY A 77 40.08 -24.49 -34.65
N ASN A 78 40.64 -25.68 -34.52
CA ASN A 78 40.16 -26.76 -33.66
C ASN A 78 40.25 -26.48 -32.15
N ASN A 79 41.05 -25.51 -31.69
CA ASN A 79 41.18 -25.15 -30.29
C ASN A 79 40.19 -24.07 -29.85
N SER A 80 39.30 -23.64 -30.72
CA SER A 80 38.28 -22.67 -30.37
C SER A 80 37.31 -23.20 -29.29
N ILE A 81 37.00 -22.39 -28.31
CA ILE A 81 36.04 -22.71 -27.24
C ILE A 81 34.76 -21.91 -27.54
N LEU A 82 33.63 -22.60 -27.61
CA LEU A 82 32.32 -21.97 -27.68
C LEU A 82 31.76 -21.88 -26.28
N THR A 83 31.32 -20.67 -25.88
CA THR A 83 30.51 -20.46 -24.67
C THR A 83 29.05 -20.37 -25.08
N ILE A 84 28.24 -21.30 -24.62
CA ILE A 84 26.82 -21.40 -24.93
C ILE A 84 26.04 -20.99 -23.67
N SER A 85 25.16 -20.00 -23.82
CA SER A 85 24.33 -19.48 -22.74
C SER A 85 22.87 -19.33 -23.18
N TYR A 86 21.95 -19.61 -22.27
CA TYR A 86 20.54 -19.40 -22.46
C TYR A 86 19.88 -18.98 -21.15
N VAL A 87 18.90 -18.06 -21.19
CA VAL A 87 18.25 -17.56 -19.99
C VAL A 87 17.56 -18.70 -19.25
N GLY A 88 17.91 -18.88 -17.97
CA GLY A 88 17.39 -19.97 -17.14
C GLY A 88 18.17 -21.29 -17.23
N TYR A 89 19.35 -21.31 -17.87
CA TYR A 89 20.21 -22.49 -18.02
C TYR A 89 21.64 -22.17 -17.57
N THR A 90 22.33 -23.20 -17.13
CA THR A 90 23.76 -23.11 -16.79
C THR A 90 24.56 -22.97 -18.07
N SER A 91 25.38 -21.94 -18.18
CA SER A 91 26.27 -21.75 -19.33
C SER A 91 27.27 -22.89 -19.42
N GLN A 92 27.51 -23.37 -20.65
CA GLN A 92 28.43 -24.47 -20.93
C GLN A 92 29.54 -24.01 -21.87
N GLU A 93 30.78 -24.34 -21.57
CA GLU A 93 31.91 -24.15 -22.50
C GLU A 93 32.21 -25.48 -23.21
N VAL A 94 32.31 -25.43 -24.54
CA VAL A 94 32.59 -26.60 -25.38
C VAL A 94 33.76 -26.30 -26.31
N THR A 95 34.84 -27.10 -26.20
CA THR A 95 35.94 -27.04 -27.15
C THR A 95 35.53 -27.70 -28.45
N VAL A 96 35.71 -27.04 -29.57
CA VAL A 96 35.27 -27.47 -30.89
C VAL A 96 35.97 -28.80 -31.30
N GLY A 97 37.30 -28.89 -31.20
CA GLY A 97 38.07 -30.02 -31.63
C GLY A 97 38.01 -30.22 -33.14
N THR A 98 37.97 -31.46 -33.58
CA THR A 98 37.79 -31.87 -34.99
C THR A 98 36.34 -32.02 -35.43
N ARG A 99 35.38 -31.64 -34.54
CA ARG A 99 33.93 -31.81 -34.78
C ARG A 99 33.42 -30.71 -35.67
N THR A 100 32.62 -31.03 -36.65
CA THR A 100 31.90 -30.08 -37.51
C THR A 100 30.44 -29.88 -37.08
N ASN A 101 29.91 -30.80 -36.24
CA ASN A 101 28.57 -30.71 -35.65
C ASN A 101 28.63 -30.96 -34.15
N LEU A 102 27.95 -30.13 -33.36
CA LEU A 102 27.93 -30.19 -31.90
C LEU A 102 26.50 -30.36 -31.40
N GLU A 103 26.28 -31.36 -30.56
CA GLU A 103 25.06 -31.51 -29.81
C GLU A 103 25.29 -30.99 -28.36
N ILE A 104 24.57 -29.96 -27.97
CA ILE A 104 24.75 -29.30 -26.71
C ILE A 104 23.46 -29.43 -25.92
N ALA A 105 23.54 -30.07 -24.76
CA ALA A 105 22.45 -30.20 -23.80
C ALA A 105 22.70 -29.27 -22.62
N LEU A 106 21.97 -28.16 -22.55
CA LEU A 106 22.04 -27.26 -21.43
C LEU A 106 21.17 -27.76 -20.28
N VAL A 107 21.71 -27.72 -19.06
CA VAL A 107 20.98 -28.06 -17.85
C VAL A 107 20.20 -26.83 -17.39
N SER A 108 18.87 -26.96 -17.24
CA SER A 108 18.02 -25.93 -16.69
C SER A 108 18.49 -25.56 -15.29
N ASN A 109 18.79 -24.29 -15.10
CA ASN A 109 19.09 -23.78 -13.79
C ASN A 109 17.74 -23.44 -13.14
N SER A 110 17.35 -24.16 -12.09
CA SER A 110 16.11 -23.86 -11.39
C SER A 110 16.15 -22.42 -10.89
N VAL A 111 15.26 -21.59 -11.39
CA VAL A 111 15.25 -20.11 -11.29
C VAL A 111 15.20 -19.59 -9.84
N GLU A 112 15.02 -20.43 -8.84
CA GLU A 112 14.99 -20.04 -7.43
C GLU A 112 16.37 -19.72 -6.80
N LEU A 113 17.45 -20.18 -7.39
CA LEU A 113 18.78 -20.08 -6.73
C LEU A 113 19.44 -18.70 -6.80
N ASN A 114 18.97 -17.79 -7.66
CA ASN A 114 19.60 -16.48 -7.85
C ASN A 114 18.60 -15.31 -7.75
N GLN A 115 17.53 -15.46 -6.97
CA GLN A 115 16.61 -14.32 -6.74
C GLN A 115 17.34 -13.24 -5.93
N VAL A 116 17.59 -12.09 -6.58
CA VAL A 116 18.15 -10.89 -5.94
C VAL A 116 17.00 -10.10 -5.31
N VAL A 117 17.18 -9.70 -4.05
CA VAL A 117 16.23 -8.94 -3.25
C VAL A 117 16.86 -7.62 -2.84
N VAL A 118 16.11 -6.55 -2.86
CA VAL A 118 16.57 -5.25 -2.37
C VAL A 118 16.48 -5.22 -0.85
N VAL A 119 17.61 -4.99 -0.18
CA VAL A 119 17.72 -4.97 1.29
C VAL A 119 18.30 -3.63 1.77
N GLY A 120 17.49 -2.59 1.69
CA GLY A 120 17.94 -1.23 2.02
C GLY A 120 18.92 -0.67 0.98
N TYR A 121 20.11 -0.31 1.41
CA TYR A 121 21.15 0.31 0.56
C TYR A 121 21.96 -0.73 -0.23
N GLY A 122 21.27 -1.65 -0.93
CA GLY A 122 21.94 -2.65 -1.75
C GLY A 122 21.03 -3.83 -2.07
N THR A 123 21.57 -4.78 -2.80
CA THR A 123 20.91 -6.02 -3.20
C THR A 123 21.65 -7.22 -2.66
N GLN A 124 20.94 -8.27 -2.27
CA GLN A 124 21.51 -9.54 -1.83
C GLN A 124 20.77 -10.70 -2.49
N ASN A 125 21.43 -11.84 -2.65
CA ASN A 125 20.74 -13.05 -3.04
C ASN A 125 19.79 -13.48 -1.91
N LYS A 126 18.58 -13.93 -2.24
CA LYS A 126 17.57 -14.35 -1.26
C LYS A 126 18.11 -15.38 -0.26
N LYS A 127 18.92 -16.31 -0.70
CA LYS A 127 19.54 -17.36 0.14
C LYS A 127 20.57 -16.81 1.14
N ASP A 128 21.13 -15.62 0.89
CA ASP A 128 22.16 -15.00 1.72
C ASP A 128 21.58 -14.01 2.75
N ILE A 129 20.28 -13.73 2.68
CA ILE A 129 19.59 -12.83 3.61
C ILE A 129 19.44 -13.51 4.97
N THR A 130 19.83 -12.81 6.03
CA THR A 130 19.74 -13.27 7.43
C THR A 130 18.46 -12.84 8.13
N GLY A 131 17.75 -11.83 7.57
CA GLY A 131 16.49 -11.33 8.11
C GLY A 131 15.24 -11.95 7.46
N SER A 132 14.07 -11.68 8.05
CA SER A 132 12.76 -12.09 7.50
C SER A 132 12.33 -11.12 6.41
N VAL A 133 12.57 -11.49 5.14
CA VAL A 133 12.27 -10.68 3.95
C VAL A 133 11.48 -11.51 2.95
N LYS A 134 10.33 -10.97 2.49
CA LYS A 134 9.55 -11.57 1.40
C LYS A 134 9.58 -10.65 0.18
N SER A 135 10.00 -11.20 -0.95
CA SER A 135 10.00 -10.53 -2.25
C SER A 135 8.88 -11.08 -3.13
N LEU A 136 8.09 -10.20 -3.69
CA LEU A 136 7.06 -10.50 -4.68
C LEU A 136 7.40 -9.81 -5.99
N LYS A 137 7.45 -10.57 -7.07
CA LYS A 137 7.61 -10.07 -8.43
C LYS A 137 6.25 -9.85 -9.10
N SER A 138 6.25 -9.10 -10.18
CA SER A 138 5.04 -8.69 -10.90
C SER A 138 4.16 -9.84 -11.40
N ASP A 139 4.73 -11.02 -11.66
CA ASP A 139 4.01 -12.24 -12.04
C ASP A 139 3.17 -12.84 -10.91
N ALA A 140 3.61 -12.64 -9.65
CA ALA A 140 2.92 -13.11 -8.44
C ALA A 140 1.88 -12.12 -7.89
N PHE A 141 1.77 -10.92 -8.44
CA PHE A 141 0.86 -9.87 -7.97
C PHE A 141 -0.62 -10.27 -8.14
N ASN A 142 -1.46 -9.73 -7.26
CA ASN A 142 -2.90 -9.82 -7.41
C ASN A 142 -3.35 -9.19 -8.72
N LYS A 143 -4.32 -9.82 -9.38
CA LYS A 143 -4.95 -9.32 -10.61
C LYS A 143 -6.25 -8.58 -10.27
N GLY A 144 -6.71 -7.68 -11.15
CA GLY A 144 -7.97 -6.97 -10.96
C GLY A 144 -7.83 -5.45 -11.07
N ILE A 145 -8.81 -4.74 -10.52
CA ILE A 145 -8.75 -3.28 -10.34
C ILE A 145 -7.88 -3.02 -9.12
N ILE A 146 -6.69 -2.49 -9.35
CA ILE A 146 -5.70 -2.16 -8.32
C ILE A 146 -5.55 -0.65 -8.25
N ASN A 147 -5.94 -0.08 -7.13
CA ASN A 147 -5.88 1.36 -6.89
C ASN A 147 -4.56 1.79 -6.27
N SER A 148 -3.97 0.93 -5.45
CA SER A 148 -2.70 1.21 -4.79
C SER A 148 -1.81 -0.03 -4.71
N PRO A 149 -0.46 0.14 -4.68
CA PRO A 149 0.49 -0.97 -4.61
C PRO A 149 0.29 -1.93 -3.44
N GLN A 150 -0.25 -1.47 -2.31
CA GLN A 150 -0.52 -2.30 -1.14
C GLN A 150 -1.48 -3.45 -1.46
N GLN A 151 -2.47 -3.24 -2.34
CA GLN A 151 -3.44 -4.25 -2.75
C GLN A 151 -2.80 -5.41 -3.53
N LEU A 152 -1.64 -5.19 -4.16
CA LEU A 152 -0.87 -6.22 -4.83
C LEU A 152 -0.35 -7.28 -3.85
N LEU A 153 -0.15 -6.89 -2.57
CA LEU A 153 0.38 -7.72 -1.50
C LEU A 153 -0.71 -8.50 -0.75
N GLN A 154 -1.99 -8.15 -0.92
CA GLN A 154 -3.09 -8.71 -0.11
C GLN A 154 -3.14 -10.23 -0.22
N GLY A 155 -2.96 -10.91 0.93
CA GLY A 155 -2.93 -12.36 1.01
C GLY A 155 -1.68 -13.03 0.43
N LYS A 156 -0.60 -12.29 0.12
CA LYS A 156 0.62 -12.85 -0.50
C LYS A 156 1.81 -12.96 0.45
N VAL A 157 1.75 -12.31 1.60
CA VAL A 157 2.87 -12.21 2.55
C VAL A 157 2.38 -12.54 3.95
N SER A 158 3.01 -13.52 4.60
CA SER A 158 2.77 -13.84 6.01
C SER A 158 3.14 -12.66 6.92
N GLY A 159 2.39 -12.45 8.01
CA GLY A 159 2.61 -11.35 8.94
C GLY A 159 2.17 -9.97 8.45
N VAL A 160 1.63 -9.88 7.23
CA VAL A 160 1.17 -8.63 6.63
C VAL A 160 -0.35 -8.62 6.53
N ASN A 161 -0.98 -7.68 7.20
CA ASN A 161 -2.41 -7.42 7.09
C ASN A 161 -2.65 -6.20 6.20
N VAL A 162 -3.29 -6.41 5.05
CA VAL A 162 -3.72 -5.35 4.12
C VAL A 162 -5.23 -5.24 4.22
N THR A 163 -5.72 -4.09 4.68
CA THR A 163 -7.15 -3.84 4.90
C THR A 163 -7.62 -2.71 3.99
N SER A 164 -8.57 -3.00 3.12
CA SER A 164 -9.29 -2.01 2.33
C SER A 164 -10.65 -1.76 2.98
N ALA A 165 -10.70 -0.87 3.97
CA ALA A 165 -11.91 -0.63 4.77
C ALA A 165 -13.06 0.05 3.99
N SER A 166 -12.80 0.55 2.80
CA SER A 166 -13.76 1.24 1.93
C SER A 166 -13.69 0.71 0.51
N GLY A 167 -14.84 0.59 -0.16
CA GLY A 167 -14.95 0.30 -1.60
C GLY A 167 -14.82 1.52 -2.51
N GLU A 168 -14.63 2.71 -1.95
CA GLU A 168 -14.53 3.97 -2.69
C GLU A 168 -13.30 4.00 -3.61
N PRO A 169 -13.42 4.50 -4.86
CA PRO A 169 -12.26 4.76 -5.71
C PRO A 169 -11.23 5.64 -5.02
N GLY A 170 -9.96 5.20 -5.00
CA GLY A 170 -8.88 5.97 -4.37
C GLY A 170 -8.83 5.95 -2.85
N ALA A 171 -9.69 5.18 -2.18
CA ALA A 171 -9.67 5.04 -0.72
C ALA A 171 -8.33 4.55 -0.19
N ILE A 172 -7.98 5.01 1.00
CA ILE A 172 -6.74 4.61 1.69
C ILE A 172 -6.78 3.11 1.98
N THR A 173 -5.73 2.41 1.58
CA THR A 173 -5.50 1.03 1.96
C THR A 173 -4.57 0.99 3.17
N SER A 174 -5.05 0.49 4.29
CA SER A 174 -4.25 0.31 5.50
C SER A 174 -3.39 -0.95 5.40
N ILE A 175 -2.15 -0.86 5.87
CA ILE A 175 -1.24 -2.00 5.92
C ILE A 175 -0.50 -2.02 7.26
N THR A 176 -0.45 -3.17 7.89
CA THR A 176 0.29 -3.39 9.12
C THR A 176 1.15 -4.65 9.01
N ILE A 177 2.35 -4.61 9.59
CA ILE A 177 3.29 -5.73 9.64
C ILE A 177 3.46 -6.17 11.08
N ARG A 178 3.08 -7.43 11.39
CA ARG A 178 3.17 -8.03 12.74
C ARG A 178 2.43 -7.25 13.82
N GLY A 179 1.29 -6.64 13.42
CA GLY A 179 0.40 -5.88 14.29
C GLY A 179 0.85 -4.45 14.63
N PRO A 180 -0.07 -3.61 15.14
CA PRO A 180 0.24 -2.25 15.56
C PRO A 180 1.11 -2.22 16.81
N GLY A 181 2.01 -1.23 16.89
CA GLY A 181 2.96 -1.09 18.00
C GLY A 181 2.87 0.24 18.73
N GLY A 182 1.97 1.14 18.36
CA GLY A 182 1.82 2.47 18.97
C GLY A 182 0.36 2.81 19.26
N ILE A 183 0.13 3.83 20.09
CA ILE A 183 -1.21 4.34 20.41
C ILE A 183 -1.50 5.62 19.64
N ARG A 184 -0.62 6.61 19.77
CA ARG A 184 -0.70 7.92 19.11
C ARG A 184 0.29 8.04 17.96
N THR A 185 1.16 7.07 17.80
CA THR A 185 2.14 6.97 16.73
C THR A 185 1.59 6.10 15.60
N GLY A 186 1.90 6.46 14.37
CA GLY A 186 1.47 5.69 13.21
C GLY A 186 1.95 4.24 13.23
N SER A 187 1.13 3.31 12.76
CA SER A 187 1.48 1.89 12.60
C SER A 187 1.74 1.48 11.15
N THR A 188 1.74 2.45 10.23
CA THR A 188 1.99 2.23 8.80
C THR A 188 3.49 1.97 8.56
N PRO A 189 3.87 0.96 7.75
CA PRO A 189 5.26 0.72 7.36
C PRO A 189 5.83 1.91 6.58
N LEU A 190 7.16 2.02 6.57
CA LEU A 190 7.85 2.93 5.67
C LEU A 190 7.75 2.42 4.23
N PHE A 191 7.34 3.27 3.31
CA PHE A 191 7.43 2.99 1.87
C PHE A 191 8.70 3.59 1.28
N VAL A 192 9.42 2.79 0.51
CA VAL A 192 10.61 3.22 -0.23
C VAL A 192 10.39 2.92 -1.70
N VAL A 193 10.42 3.93 -2.56
CA VAL A 193 10.21 3.78 -4.01
C VAL A 193 11.52 4.10 -4.74
N ASP A 194 12.09 3.13 -5.44
CA ASP A 194 13.37 3.24 -6.16
C ASP A 194 14.49 3.89 -5.32
N GLY A 195 14.54 3.54 -4.04
CA GLY A 195 15.54 4.05 -3.09
C GLY A 195 15.19 5.40 -2.45
N LEU A 196 14.02 5.98 -2.71
CA LEU A 196 13.54 7.18 -2.03
C LEU A 196 12.53 6.82 -0.94
N PRO A 197 12.83 7.01 0.35
CA PRO A 197 11.88 6.85 1.44
C PRO A 197 10.84 7.97 1.43
N LEU A 198 9.56 7.58 1.30
CA LEU A 198 8.44 8.51 1.22
C LEU A 198 8.06 9.05 2.60
N ASP A 199 7.42 10.21 2.60
CA ASP A 199 6.61 10.65 3.74
C ASP A 199 5.23 9.98 3.66
N ASN A 200 4.81 9.33 4.76
CA ASN A 200 3.52 8.63 4.83
C ASN A 200 2.32 9.58 4.98
N SER A 201 2.54 10.89 5.05
CA SER A 201 1.45 11.86 5.12
C SER A 201 0.65 11.86 3.81
N SER A 202 -0.68 11.80 3.94
CA SER A 202 -1.56 11.90 2.79
C SER A 202 -1.69 13.37 2.37
N THR A 203 -1.42 13.67 1.10
CA THR A 203 -1.71 14.96 0.51
C THR A 203 -3.14 14.93 -0.06
N GLY A 204 -3.99 15.86 0.37
CA GLY A 204 -5.38 15.90 -0.10
C GLY A 204 -6.30 14.78 0.41
N GLY A 205 -5.88 14.00 1.42
CA GLY A 205 -6.70 12.94 2.03
C GLY A 205 -6.77 11.62 1.25
N GLY A 206 -6.04 11.48 0.14
CA GLY A 206 -5.97 10.24 -0.64
C GLY A 206 -4.88 9.27 -0.17
N ASP A 207 -4.90 8.03 -0.69
CA ASP A 207 -3.84 7.04 -0.43
C ASP A 207 -2.48 7.58 -0.90
N PRO A 208 -1.44 7.58 -0.04
CA PRO A 208 -0.14 8.15 -0.36
C PRO A 208 0.60 7.45 -1.52
N LEU A 209 0.20 6.25 -1.93
CA LEU A 209 0.78 5.50 -3.04
C LEU A 209 -0.05 5.50 -4.33
N ASN A 210 -1.21 6.16 -4.36
CA ASN A 210 -2.08 6.23 -5.54
C ASN A 210 -1.43 6.84 -6.79
N PHE A 211 -0.29 7.52 -6.66
CA PHE A 211 0.44 8.09 -7.78
C PHE A 211 1.20 7.04 -8.61
N ILE A 212 1.46 5.85 -8.06
CA ILE A 212 2.19 4.77 -8.73
C ILE A 212 1.23 3.96 -9.59
N ASN A 213 1.54 3.84 -10.89
CA ASN A 213 0.84 2.89 -11.74
C ASN A 213 1.29 1.46 -11.37
N PRO A 214 0.40 0.56 -10.93
CA PRO A 214 0.76 -0.81 -10.55
C PRO A 214 1.46 -1.60 -11.67
N GLN A 215 1.20 -1.27 -12.92
CA GLN A 215 1.83 -1.94 -14.09
C GLN A 215 3.29 -1.58 -14.27
N ASP A 216 3.77 -0.50 -13.65
CA ASP A 216 5.18 -0.08 -13.69
C ASP A 216 6.02 -0.73 -12.57
N ILE A 217 5.42 -1.53 -11.71
CA ILE A 217 6.11 -2.18 -10.59
C ILE A 217 6.75 -3.49 -11.07
N GLU A 218 8.04 -3.67 -10.80
CA GLU A 218 8.81 -4.90 -11.05
C GLU A 218 8.72 -5.85 -9.87
N SER A 219 8.99 -5.33 -8.65
CA SER A 219 8.93 -6.11 -7.41
C SER A 219 8.50 -5.26 -6.22
N ILE A 220 7.98 -5.94 -5.20
CA ILE A 220 7.74 -5.38 -3.87
C ILE A 220 8.43 -6.28 -2.85
N ASP A 221 9.37 -5.71 -2.10
CA ASP A 221 10.13 -6.40 -1.07
C ASP A 221 9.65 -5.93 0.31
N VAL A 222 9.21 -6.86 1.15
CA VAL A 222 8.68 -6.59 2.48
C VAL A 222 9.68 -7.04 3.54
N LEU A 223 10.24 -6.08 4.28
CA LEU A 223 11.16 -6.28 5.37
C LEU A 223 10.36 -6.29 6.68
N LYS A 224 10.29 -7.45 7.35
CA LYS A 224 9.38 -7.68 8.49
C LYS A 224 10.05 -7.59 9.84
N ASP A 225 11.34 -7.86 9.94
CA ASP A 225 12.09 -7.89 11.19
C ASP A 225 13.03 -6.70 11.39
N ALA A 226 13.42 -6.45 12.64
CA ALA A 226 14.27 -5.32 12.97
C ALA A 226 15.69 -5.48 12.42
N SER A 227 16.20 -6.69 12.16
CA SER A 227 17.54 -6.87 11.58
C SER A 227 17.61 -6.40 10.13
N ALA A 228 16.50 -6.57 9.37
CA ALA A 228 16.38 -6.07 8.01
C ALA A 228 16.01 -4.57 7.98
N THR A 229 15.19 -4.08 8.94
CA THR A 229 14.65 -2.72 8.93
C THR A 229 15.49 -1.69 9.68
N ALA A 230 16.42 -2.09 10.58
CA ALA A 230 17.21 -1.17 11.39
C ALA A 230 18.11 -0.23 10.56
N ILE A 231 18.45 -0.62 9.34
CA ILE A 231 19.17 0.28 8.43
C ILE A 231 18.34 1.52 8.05
N TYR A 232 17.01 1.47 8.22
CA TYR A 232 16.09 2.59 8.08
C TYR A 232 15.78 3.28 9.43
N GLY A 233 16.32 2.77 10.54
CA GLY A 233 16.39 3.38 11.88
C GLY A 233 15.06 3.88 12.41
N ALA A 234 14.97 5.19 12.55
CA ALA A 234 13.84 5.95 13.08
C ALA A 234 12.50 5.74 12.37
N ARG A 235 12.50 5.10 11.21
CA ARG A 235 11.32 4.85 10.39
C ARG A 235 11.03 3.36 10.18
N GLY A 236 11.89 2.50 10.77
CA GLY A 236 11.82 1.05 10.59
C GLY A 236 10.93 0.29 11.57
N ALA A 237 10.37 0.95 12.60
CA ALA A 237 9.64 0.27 13.70
C ALA A 237 8.41 -0.53 13.23
N ASN A 238 7.73 -0.08 12.18
CA ASN A 238 6.53 -0.72 11.65
C ASN A 238 6.79 -1.63 10.43
N GLY A 239 8.09 -1.90 10.14
CA GLY A 239 8.49 -2.60 8.92
C GLY A 239 8.77 -1.64 7.76
N VAL A 240 9.30 -2.18 6.66
CA VAL A 240 9.63 -1.42 5.45
C VAL A 240 9.13 -2.17 4.22
N ILE A 241 8.51 -1.44 3.31
CA ILE A 241 8.05 -1.95 2.02
C ILE A 241 8.82 -1.22 0.92
N ILE A 242 9.64 -1.96 0.19
CA ILE A 242 10.44 -1.43 -0.90
C ILE A 242 9.76 -1.75 -2.22
N ILE A 243 9.42 -0.73 -2.97
CA ILE A 243 8.80 -0.84 -4.29
C ILE A 243 9.88 -0.54 -5.32
N THR A 244 10.23 -1.55 -6.09
CA THR A 244 11.15 -1.42 -7.22
C THR A 244 10.34 -1.41 -8.50
N THR A 245 10.63 -0.44 -9.33
CA THR A 245 9.89 -0.26 -10.58
C THR A 245 10.67 -0.79 -11.77
N LYS A 246 9.97 -1.04 -12.88
CA LYS A 246 10.54 -1.55 -14.11
C LYS A 246 11.63 -0.64 -14.65
N ARG A 247 12.71 -1.24 -15.13
CA ARG A 247 13.86 -0.56 -15.71
C ARG A 247 14.12 -1.07 -17.13
N GLY A 248 14.83 -0.28 -17.93
CA GLY A 248 15.30 -0.70 -19.23
C GLY A 248 16.31 -1.85 -19.14
N ARG A 249 16.35 -2.67 -20.17
CA ARG A 249 17.33 -3.75 -20.34
C ARG A 249 18.09 -3.51 -21.64
N ALA A 250 19.35 -3.93 -21.69
CA ALA A 250 20.09 -3.92 -22.94
C ALA A 250 19.45 -4.90 -23.93
N GLY A 251 19.29 -4.48 -25.18
CA GLY A 251 18.63 -5.22 -26.23
C GLY A 251 17.73 -4.36 -27.10
N ALA A 252 16.99 -4.98 -28.01
CA ALA A 252 16.04 -4.29 -28.87
C ALA A 252 14.96 -3.58 -28.03
N SER A 253 14.53 -2.42 -28.52
CA SER A 253 13.44 -1.68 -27.90
C SER A 253 12.13 -2.46 -28.01
N THR A 254 11.40 -2.55 -26.92
CA THR A 254 10.07 -3.17 -26.85
C THR A 254 9.03 -2.13 -26.47
N LEU A 255 7.90 -2.14 -27.17
CA LEU A 255 6.74 -1.32 -26.86
C LEU A 255 5.63 -2.22 -26.30
N ASN A 256 5.23 -1.99 -25.06
CA ASN A 256 4.18 -2.72 -24.42
C ASN A 256 2.94 -1.84 -24.27
N PHE A 257 1.82 -2.33 -24.77
CA PHE A 257 0.52 -1.69 -24.57
C PHE A 257 -0.38 -2.64 -23.75
N SER A 258 -0.97 -2.13 -22.69
CA SER A 258 -1.98 -2.86 -21.93
C SER A 258 -3.21 -2.00 -21.69
N SER A 259 -4.37 -2.64 -21.82
CA SER A 259 -5.67 -2.04 -21.60
C SER A 259 -6.55 -2.98 -20.79
N SER A 260 -7.39 -2.42 -19.92
CA SER A 260 -8.44 -3.20 -19.26
C SER A 260 -9.71 -2.38 -19.09
N ILE A 261 -10.85 -3.05 -19.20
CA ILE A 261 -12.17 -2.52 -18.89
C ILE A 261 -12.84 -3.42 -17.85
N GLY A 262 -13.34 -2.82 -16.78
CA GLY A 262 -14.00 -3.50 -15.68
C GLY A 262 -15.41 -2.99 -15.45
N PHE A 263 -16.33 -3.89 -15.10
CA PHE A 263 -17.69 -3.59 -14.69
C PHE A 263 -17.88 -4.01 -13.25
N SER A 264 -18.32 -3.07 -12.42
CA SER A 264 -18.45 -3.22 -10.98
C SER A 264 -19.87 -2.97 -10.53
N LYS A 265 -20.40 -3.81 -9.65
CA LYS A 265 -21.71 -3.66 -9.02
C LYS A 265 -21.60 -3.79 -7.52
N LEU A 266 -22.58 -3.25 -6.80
CA LEU A 266 -22.71 -3.44 -5.36
C LEU A 266 -22.63 -4.95 -5.01
N ALA A 267 -21.72 -5.31 -4.11
CA ALA A 267 -21.51 -6.72 -3.76
C ALA A 267 -22.66 -7.29 -2.90
N ARG A 268 -23.25 -6.45 -2.01
CA ARG A 268 -24.33 -6.80 -1.10
C ARG A 268 -25.16 -5.56 -0.78
N GLU A 269 -26.50 -5.68 -0.80
CA GLU A 269 -27.41 -4.70 -0.22
C GLU A 269 -27.72 -5.05 1.24
N LEU A 270 -27.94 -4.05 2.09
CA LEU A 270 -28.46 -4.29 3.44
C LEU A 270 -29.95 -4.63 3.38
N PRO A 271 -30.42 -5.63 4.16
CA PRO A 271 -31.79 -6.11 4.09
C PRO A 271 -32.77 -5.19 4.85
N VAL A 272 -32.83 -3.90 4.46
CA VAL A 272 -33.86 -2.99 4.96
C VAL A 272 -35.23 -3.35 4.37
N LEU A 273 -36.30 -2.97 5.04
CA LEU A 273 -37.68 -3.30 4.59
C LEU A 273 -37.97 -2.74 3.21
N THR A 274 -38.61 -3.56 2.39
CA THR A 274 -39.25 -3.13 1.14
C THR A 274 -40.51 -2.30 1.45
N ALA A 275 -41.06 -1.60 0.47
CA ALA A 275 -42.29 -0.79 0.68
C ALA A 275 -43.47 -1.63 1.18
N ASP A 276 -43.64 -2.84 0.64
CA ASP A 276 -44.74 -3.72 1.07
C ASP A 276 -44.54 -4.23 2.50
N GLU A 277 -43.33 -4.62 2.86
CA GLU A 277 -42.97 -4.98 4.23
C GLU A 277 -43.16 -3.79 5.20
N PHE A 278 -42.74 -2.62 4.79
CA PHE A 278 -42.83 -1.38 5.59
C PHE A 278 -44.27 -1.03 5.88
N ARG A 279 -45.19 -1.16 4.90
CA ARG A 279 -46.64 -0.97 5.07
C ARG A 279 -47.23 -1.87 6.15
N VAL A 280 -46.70 -3.06 6.30
CA VAL A 280 -47.14 -4.04 7.31
C VAL A 280 -46.50 -3.78 8.66
N GLU A 281 -45.19 -3.55 8.67
CA GLU A 281 -44.43 -3.55 9.94
C GLU A 281 -44.54 -2.23 10.71
N VAL A 282 -44.73 -1.08 10.06
CA VAL A 282 -44.95 0.21 10.76
C VAL A 282 -46.18 0.20 11.68
N PRO A 283 -47.36 -0.23 11.21
CA PRO A 283 -48.53 -0.37 12.08
C PRO A 283 -48.33 -1.40 13.19
N LYS A 284 -47.72 -2.55 12.91
CA LYS A 284 -47.40 -3.55 13.93
C LYS A 284 -46.46 -3.00 15.02
N ALA A 285 -45.55 -2.13 14.65
CA ALA A 285 -44.67 -1.43 15.59
C ALA A 285 -45.39 -0.29 16.35
N GLY A 286 -46.67 -0.12 16.19
CA GLY A 286 -47.47 0.92 16.84
C GLY A 286 -47.37 2.31 16.20
N GLY A 287 -46.84 2.42 14.99
CA GLY A 287 -46.73 3.68 14.24
C GLY A 287 -47.96 3.96 13.36
N VAL A 288 -48.10 5.22 12.98
CA VAL A 288 -49.05 5.64 11.92
C VAL A 288 -48.27 5.74 10.61
N LEU A 289 -48.68 4.92 9.63
CA LEU A 289 -48.00 4.85 8.35
C LEU A 289 -48.18 6.14 7.53
N ASP A 290 -47.10 6.77 7.12
CA ASP A 290 -47.07 7.85 6.12
C ASP A 290 -46.72 7.26 4.76
N ASP A 291 -47.75 6.88 3.99
CA ASP A 291 -47.61 6.26 2.67
C ASP A 291 -47.83 7.32 1.55
N LYS A 292 -46.86 7.45 0.66
CA LYS A 292 -46.97 8.31 -0.54
C LYS A 292 -47.17 7.49 -1.83
N GLY A 293 -47.53 6.21 -1.73
CA GLY A 293 -47.81 5.32 -2.85
C GLY A 293 -46.60 4.83 -3.64
N GLY A 294 -45.40 5.11 -3.20
CA GLY A 294 -44.16 4.68 -3.86
C GLY A 294 -43.77 3.25 -3.53
N ASN A 295 -42.80 2.75 -4.30
CA ASN A 295 -42.10 1.50 -4.04
C ASN A 295 -40.61 1.68 -4.42
N THR A 296 -39.84 2.34 -3.55
CA THR A 296 -38.49 2.78 -3.83
C THR A 296 -37.48 1.93 -3.09
N ASN A 297 -36.59 1.30 -3.82
CA ASN A 297 -35.33 0.76 -3.26
C ASN A 297 -34.25 1.85 -3.30
N TRP A 298 -34.13 2.61 -2.23
CA TRP A 298 -33.22 3.75 -2.15
C TRP A 298 -31.77 3.34 -2.37
N GLN A 299 -31.34 2.13 -1.96
CA GLN A 299 -29.97 1.65 -2.20
C GLN A 299 -29.68 1.47 -3.70
N LYS A 300 -30.67 1.00 -4.49
CA LYS A 300 -30.53 0.91 -5.96
C LYS A 300 -30.54 2.27 -6.61
N GLU A 301 -31.34 3.20 -6.10
CA GLU A 301 -31.44 4.55 -6.66
C GLU A 301 -30.11 5.32 -6.54
N VAL A 302 -29.35 5.14 -5.46
CA VAL A 302 -28.08 5.83 -5.28
C VAL A 302 -26.89 5.11 -5.90
N THR A 303 -27.04 3.86 -6.34
CA THR A 303 -25.95 3.05 -6.91
C THR A 303 -26.06 2.91 -8.43
N ARG A 304 -24.96 2.47 -9.06
CA ARG A 304 -24.88 2.20 -10.51
C ARG A 304 -23.98 1.00 -10.79
N THR A 305 -24.10 0.45 -12.00
CA THR A 305 -23.01 -0.34 -12.58
C THR A 305 -21.89 0.63 -12.95
N ALA A 306 -20.75 0.50 -12.29
CA ALA A 306 -19.60 1.39 -12.46
C ALA A 306 -18.60 0.81 -13.46
N VAL A 307 -17.99 1.66 -14.28
CA VAL A 307 -17.03 1.28 -15.31
C VAL A 307 -15.62 1.75 -14.89
N THR A 308 -14.65 0.84 -14.99
CA THR A 308 -13.23 1.17 -14.80
C THR A 308 -12.48 0.92 -16.09
N GLN A 309 -11.69 1.88 -16.54
CA GLN A 309 -10.83 1.79 -17.72
C GLN A 309 -9.40 2.10 -17.33
N ASN A 310 -8.47 1.23 -17.72
CA ASN A 310 -7.03 1.45 -17.53
C ASN A 310 -6.31 1.28 -18.86
N TYR A 311 -5.39 2.18 -19.14
CA TYR A 311 -4.52 2.15 -20.31
C TYR A 311 -3.09 2.40 -19.85
N ASN A 312 -2.16 1.62 -20.38
CA ASN A 312 -0.73 1.79 -20.11
C ASN A 312 0.06 1.53 -21.38
N LEU A 313 0.96 2.46 -21.71
CA LEU A 313 1.90 2.34 -22.81
C LEU A 313 3.30 2.45 -22.23
N ALA A 314 4.16 1.46 -22.47
CA ALA A 314 5.50 1.42 -21.93
C ALA A 314 6.52 1.08 -23.01
N LEU A 315 7.57 1.87 -23.11
CA LEU A 315 8.73 1.69 -23.98
C LEU A 315 9.94 1.33 -23.13
N SER A 316 10.60 0.21 -23.43
CA SER A 316 11.83 -0.18 -22.76
C SER A 316 12.87 -0.64 -23.77
N GLY A 317 14.15 -0.37 -23.48
CA GLY A 317 15.22 -0.77 -24.37
C GLY A 317 16.56 -0.22 -23.93
N GLY A 318 17.55 -0.34 -24.79
CA GLY A 318 18.87 0.23 -24.57
C GLY A 318 20.00 -0.61 -25.14
N ALA A 319 21.20 -0.09 -24.97
CA ALA A 319 22.47 -0.75 -25.27
C ALA A 319 23.28 -0.88 -23.98
N ASP A 320 24.46 -1.48 -24.05
CA ASP A 320 25.32 -1.76 -22.89
C ASP A 320 25.57 -0.53 -21.99
N LYS A 321 25.64 0.66 -22.59
CA LYS A 321 25.96 1.90 -21.87
C LYS A 321 24.75 2.69 -21.42
N LEU A 322 23.60 2.58 -22.13
CA LEU A 322 22.37 3.29 -21.81
C LEU A 322 21.20 2.34 -21.85
N THR A 323 20.48 2.23 -20.74
CA THR A 323 19.18 1.56 -20.70
C THR A 323 18.11 2.52 -20.22
N TYR A 324 16.90 2.42 -20.79
CA TYR A 324 15.79 3.31 -20.48
C TYR A 324 14.46 2.57 -20.41
N TYR A 325 13.57 3.09 -19.58
CA TYR A 325 12.17 2.73 -19.48
C TYR A 325 11.33 3.99 -19.40
N ALA A 326 10.32 4.11 -20.24
CA ALA A 326 9.35 5.20 -20.21
C ALA A 326 7.94 4.65 -20.26
N SER A 327 7.03 5.15 -19.46
CA SER A 327 5.61 4.74 -19.50
C SER A 327 4.66 5.92 -19.35
N LEU A 328 3.47 5.75 -19.94
CA LEU A 328 2.33 6.64 -19.81
C LEU A 328 1.13 5.79 -19.38
N GLY A 329 0.46 6.20 -18.32
CA GLY A 329 -0.70 5.53 -17.76
C GLY A 329 -1.90 6.46 -17.67
N ALA A 330 -3.09 5.93 -17.97
CA ALA A 330 -4.36 6.60 -17.77
C ALA A 330 -5.36 5.63 -17.13
N GLN A 331 -5.98 6.06 -16.04
CA GLN A 331 -7.05 5.33 -15.35
C GLN A 331 -8.25 6.23 -15.20
N LYS A 332 -9.43 5.72 -15.59
CA LYS A 332 -10.72 6.30 -15.25
C LYS A 332 -11.50 5.24 -14.49
N GLN A 333 -11.88 5.53 -13.27
CA GLN A 333 -12.64 4.62 -12.41
C GLN A 333 -13.88 5.31 -11.89
N GLU A 334 -15.02 4.77 -12.23
CA GLU A 334 -16.30 5.14 -11.62
C GLU A 334 -16.49 4.34 -10.32
N GLY A 335 -17.09 4.99 -9.31
CA GLY A 335 -17.58 4.34 -8.11
C GLY A 335 -18.97 3.78 -8.28
N ILE A 336 -19.33 2.76 -7.48
CA ILE A 336 -20.69 2.17 -7.48
C ILE A 336 -21.75 3.11 -6.92
N ILE A 337 -21.39 4.11 -6.11
CA ILE A 337 -22.28 5.24 -5.79
C ILE A 337 -22.16 6.26 -6.92
N LYS A 338 -23.30 6.78 -7.37
CA LYS A 338 -23.38 7.78 -8.46
C LYS A 338 -22.52 9.01 -8.13
N LYS A 339 -21.94 9.64 -9.14
CA LYS A 339 -21.09 10.85 -9.02
C LYS A 339 -19.83 10.68 -8.15
N ASN A 340 -19.38 9.46 -7.93
CA ASN A 340 -18.09 9.18 -7.30
C ASN A 340 -17.14 8.66 -8.36
N ASP A 341 -16.12 9.44 -8.72
CA ASP A 341 -15.25 9.16 -9.86
C ASP A 341 -13.77 9.49 -9.52
N LEU A 342 -12.85 8.68 -10.04
CA LEU A 342 -11.42 8.92 -9.93
C LEU A 342 -10.78 8.84 -11.31
N ASN A 343 -10.03 9.89 -11.68
CA ASN A 343 -9.20 9.93 -12.87
C ASN A 343 -7.74 10.10 -12.48
N ARG A 344 -6.85 9.27 -13.03
CA ARG A 344 -5.41 9.36 -12.79
C ARG A 344 -4.65 9.29 -14.10
N TYR A 345 -3.74 10.24 -14.29
CA TYR A 345 -2.76 10.25 -15.37
C TYR A 345 -1.38 10.18 -14.75
N SER A 346 -0.53 9.32 -15.28
CA SER A 346 0.83 9.13 -14.77
C SER A 346 1.82 9.01 -15.91
N GLY A 347 3.01 9.56 -15.70
CA GLY A 347 4.16 9.43 -16.59
C GLY A 347 5.37 9.00 -15.78
N ARG A 348 6.15 8.08 -16.33
CA ARG A 348 7.35 7.57 -15.69
C ARG A 348 8.51 7.53 -16.67
N PHE A 349 9.70 7.85 -16.16
CA PHE A 349 10.95 7.74 -16.89
C PHE A 349 12.06 7.23 -15.97
N ASN A 350 12.72 6.15 -16.37
CA ASN A 350 13.92 5.62 -15.71
C ASN A 350 15.02 5.47 -16.74
N ALA A 351 16.23 5.89 -16.40
CA ALA A 351 17.39 5.71 -17.24
C ALA A 351 18.60 5.33 -16.40
N THR A 352 19.43 4.45 -16.93
CA THR A 352 20.73 4.12 -16.38
C THR A 352 21.78 4.32 -17.45
N GLN A 353 22.71 5.26 -17.22
CA GLN A 353 23.82 5.57 -18.12
C GLN A 353 25.12 5.19 -17.45
N ARG A 354 25.99 4.51 -18.19
CA ARG A 354 27.33 4.06 -17.76
C ARG A 354 28.40 4.85 -18.49
N PHE A 355 29.36 5.35 -17.72
CA PHE A 355 30.49 6.15 -18.19
C PHE A 355 31.81 5.56 -17.69
N LEU A 356 32.92 5.97 -18.31
CA LEU A 356 34.28 5.65 -17.86
C LEU A 356 34.49 4.14 -17.64
N GLU A 357 34.08 3.33 -18.60
CA GLU A 357 34.19 1.86 -18.52
C GLU A 357 33.52 1.29 -17.24
N ASP A 358 32.30 1.70 -16.99
CA ASP A 358 31.48 1.34 -15.83
C ASP A 358 32.03 1.83 -14.47
N ARG A 359 32.98 2.78 -14.47
CA ARG A 359 33.43 3.40 -13.21
C ARG A 359 32.41 4.37 -12.66
N LEU A 360 31.69 5.09 -13.55
CA LEU A 360 30.59 6.00 -13.17
C LEU A 360 29.28 5.49 -13.76
N VAL A 361 28.32 5.21 -12.88
CA VAL A 361 26.96 4.82 -13.25
C VAL A 361 26.01 5.89 -12.74
N LEU A 362 25.23 6.48 -13.64
CA LEU A 362 24.21 7.46 -13.32
C LEU A 362 22.82 6.81 -13.47
N GLU A 363 22.06 6.75 -12.40
CA GLU A 363 20.67 6.33 -12.40
C GLU A 363 19.77 7.55 -12.22
N VAL A 364 18.74 7.66 -13.05
CA VAL A 364 17.71 8.71 -12.97
C VAL A 364 16.35 8.04 -12.93
N ASN A 365 15.54 8.39 -11.96
CA ASN A 365 14.15 7.94 -11.85
C ASN A 365 13.25 9.15 -11.69
N LEU A 366 12.17 9.19 -12.46
CA LEU A 366 11.16 10.25 -12.41
C LEU A 366 9.77 9.64 -12.54
N ASN A 367 8.87 10.03 -11.68
CA ASN A 367 7.44 9.70 -11.74
C ASN A 367 6.63 10.98 -11.54
N VAL A 368 5.67 11.21 -12.41
CA VAL A 368 4.75 12.35 -12.36
C VAL A 368 3.33 11.81 -12.42
N ALA A 369 2.46 12.29 -11.55
CA ALA A 369 1.05 11.88 -11.54
C ALA A 369 0.13 13.07 -11.25
N ASN A 370 -0.99 13.09 -11.96
CA ASN A 370 -2.15 13.92 -11.67
C ASN A 370 -3.31 12.98 -11.32
N THR A 371 -3.95 13.21 -10.18
CA THR A 371 -5.13 12.44 -9.73
C THR A 371 -6.24 13.42 -9.42
N LYS A 372 -7.40 13.24 -10.06
CA LYS A 372 -8.62 13.99 -9.78
C LYS A 372 -9.70 13.04 -9.27
N GLN A 373 -10.25 13.32 -8.11
CA GLN A 373 -11.36 12.59 -7.51
C GLN A 373 -12.54 13.53 -7.34
N GLU A 374 -13.73 13.08 -7.74
CA GLU A 374 -15.00 13.73 -7.48
C GLU A 374 -15.87 12.80 -6.64
N ARG A 375 -16.54 13.33 -5.62
CA ARG A 375 -17.37 12.53 -4.72
C ARG A 375 -18.54 13.33 -4.15
N PRO A 376 -19.71 12.69 -3.94
CA PRO A 376 -20.81 13.24 -3.15
C PRO A 376 -20.53 13.04 -1.65
N PRO A 377 -21.35 13.60 -0.73
CA PRO A 377 -21.25 13.32 0.71
C PRO A 377 -21.72 11.89 1.03
N ILE A 378 -20.82 10.93 0.88
CA ILE A 378 -21.09 9.48 0.94
C ILE A 378 -21.89 9.07 2.18
N THR A 379 -21.50 9.57 3.37
CA THR A 379 -22.18 9.25 4.63
C THR A 379 -23.65 9.67 4.60
N SER A 380 -23.95 10.88 4.12
CA SER A 380 -25.33 11.38 4.01
C SER A 380 -26.13 10.58 2.98
N VAL A 381 -25.54 10.32 1.82
CA VAL A 381 -26.20 9.51 0.76
C VAL A 381 -26.55 8.12 1.28
N LEU A 382 -25.63 7.44 1.97
CA LEU A 382 -25.88 6.11 2.53
C LEU A 382 -26.85 6.13 3.70
N THR A 383 -26.76 7.16 4.58
CA THR A 383 -27.74 7.33 5.67
C THR A 383 -29.15 7.37 5.11
N ASP A 384 -29.42 8.32 4.21
CA ASP A 384 -30.76 8.53 3.69
C ASP A 384 -31.22 7.35 2.82
N ALA A 385 -30.31 6.68 2.10
CA ALA A 385 -30.63 5.47 1.35
C ALA A 385 -31.04 4.28 2.24
N LEU A 386 -30.62 4.24 3.48
CA LEU A 386 -30.96 3.17 4.43
C LEU A 386 -32.20 3.46 5.26
N ILE A 387 -32.36 4.73 5.70
CA ILE A 387 -33.41 5.08 6.67
C ILE A 387 -34.66 5.66 6.05
N ASN A 388 -34.64 6.09 4.79
CA ASN A 388 -35.80 6.71 4.18
C ASN A 388 -36.96 5.72 3.98
N ASN A 389 -38.13 6.23 4.16
CA ASN A 389 -39.38 5.51 3.95
C ASN A 389 -39.46 5.00 2.49
N PRO A 390 -39.55 3.69 2.27
CA PRO A 390 -39.57 3.10 0.93
C PRO A 390 -40.92 3.30 0.19
N THR A 391 -41.95 3.78 0.88
CA THR A 391 -43.25 4.12 0.24
C THR A 391 -43.25 5.52 -0.39
N TYR A 392 -42.12 6.23 -0.32
CA TYR A 392 -41.95 7.53 -0.96
C TYR A 392 -41.35 7.36 -2.36
N PRO A 393 -41.97 7.95 -3.43
CA PRO A 393 -41.35 7.96 -4.76
C PRO A 393 -40.01 8.66 -4.79
N ALA A 394 -39.03 8.11 -5.52
CA ALA A 394 -37.70 8.73 -5.67
C ALA A 394 -37.75 9.99 -6.54
N TYR A 395 -38.67 10.01 -7.52
CA TYR A 395 -38.81 11.08 -8.52
C TYR A 395 -40.21 11.67 -8.52
N ASP A 396 -40.29 12.94 -8.88
CA ASP A 396 -41.56 13.61 -9.14
C ASP A 396 -42.12 13.26 -10.52
N ALA A 397 -43.28 13.81 -10.88
CA ALA A 397 -43.94 13.60 -12.17
C ALA A 397 -43.08 14.08 -13.38
N ASN A 398 -42.08 14.93 -13.16
CA ASN A 398 -41.20 15.47 -14.19
C ASN A 398 -39.86 14.68 -14.28
N GLY A 399 -39.73 13.60 -13.52
CA GLY A 399 -38.51 12.79 -13.47
C GLY A 399 -37.37 13.44 -12.69
N LYS A 400 -37.61 14.48 -11.92
CA LYS A 400 -36.63 15.10 -11.01
C LYS A 400 -36.71 14.44 -9.63
N PRO A 401 -35.61 14.47 -8.83
CA PRO A 401 -35.66 14.00 -7.46
C PRO A 401 -36.81 14.64 -6.68
N ALA A 402 -37.70 13.81 -6.14
CA ALA A 402 -38.86 14.31 -5.40
C ALA A 402 -38.43 15.02 -4.11
N ILE A 403 -39.10 16.13 -3.79
CA ILE A 403 -38.77 16.94 -2.61
C ILE A 403 -39.83 16.71 -1.53
N TYR A 404 -39.40 16.42 -0.32
CA TYR A 404 -40.22 16.17 0.86
C TYR A 404 -39.82 17.10 2.01
N GLN A 405 -40.74 17.46 2.87
CA GLN A 405 -40.47 18.33 4.02
C GLN A 405 -39.78 17.60 5.17
N ASN A 406 -40.05 16.30 5.34
CA ASN A 406 -39.67 15.54 6.52
C ASN A 406 -38.49 14.62 6.29
N ILE A 407 -38.07 14.36 5.05
CA ILE A 407 -36.94 13.52 4.69
C ILE A 407 -36.11 14.15 3.58
N ASN A 408 -34.83 13.91 3.58
CA ASN A 408 -33.95 14.28 2.47
C ASN A 408 -33.96 13.17 1.42
N ASN A 409 -34.27 13.49 0.19
CA ASN A 409 -34.08 12.56 -0.91
C ASN A 409 -32.57 12.46 -1.22
N PRO A 410 -31.95 11.29 -1.10
CA PRO A 410 -30.51 11.15 -1.31
C PRO A 410 -30.03 11.51 -2.72
N LEU A 411 -30.93 11.51 -3.70
CA LEU A 411 -30.63 11.91 -5.08
C LEU A 411 -30.31 13.41 -5.20
N LEU A 412 -30.81 14.25 -4.30
CA LEU A 412 -30.52 15.68 -4.28
C LEU A 412 -29.07 15.98 -3.94
N PHE A 413 -28.40 15.11 -3.18
CA PHE A 413 -26.96 15.27 -2.91
C PHE A 413 -26.10 15.21 -4.17
N PHE A 414 -26.52 14.45 -5.19
CA PHE A 414 -25.80 14.38 -6.45
C PHE A 414 -25.93 15.64 -7.31
N GLU A 415 -26.91 16.47 -7.04
CA GLU A 415 -27.15 17.75 -7.72
C GLU A 415 -26.56 18.92 -6.94
N LEU A 416 -26.69 18.88 -5.60
CA LEU A 416 -26.39 20.01 -4.74
C LEU A 416 -25.01 19.96 -4.08
N ASP A 417 -24.40 18.76 -3.97
CA ASP A 417 -23.16 18.59 -3.23
C ASP A 417 -22.08 17.98 -4.09
N LYS A 418 -20.91 18.58 -4.06
CA LYS A 418 -19.76 18.12 -4.83
C LYS A 418 -18.47 18.34 -4.06
N GLU A 419 -17.69 17.32 -3.88
CA GLU A 419 -16.31 17.42 -3.42
C GLU A 419 -15.36 17.05 -4.56
N THR A 420 -14.42 17.93 -4.89
CA THR A 420 -13.40 17.69 -5.91
C THR A 420 -12.03 17.80 -5.28
N THR A 421 -11.24 16.74 -5.35
CA THR A 421 -9.84 16.75 -4.92
C THR A 421 -8.93 16.53 -6.13
N THR A 422 -7.98 17.44 -6.35
CA THR A 422 -6.96 17.31 -7.40
C THR A 422 -5.59 17.26 -6.74
N ILE A 423 -4.82 16.22 -7.04
CA ILE A 423 -3.47 16.00 -6.49
C ILE A 423 -2.49 15.95 -7.66
N ASN A 424 -1.46 16.79 -7.62
CA ASN A 424 -0.30 16.73 -8.51
C ASN A 424 0.91 16.29 -7.70
N ARG A 425 1.61 15.25 -8.13
CA ARG A 425 2.79 14.74 -7.44
C ARG A 425 3.93 14.46 -8.41
N VAL A 426 5.12 14.89 -8.04
CA VAL A 426 6.36 14.62 -8.75
C VAL A 426 7.33 13.98 -7.77
N ILE A 427 7.77 12.78 -8.09
CA ILE A 427 8.78 12.04 -7.33
C ILE A 427 9.92 11.70 -8.26
N GLY A 428 11.14 11.93 -7.82
CA GLY A 428 12.30 11.54 -8.60
C GLY A 428 13.57 11.55 -7.78
N ASN A 429 14.55 10.81 -8.28
CA ASN A 429 15.91 10.85 -7.75
C ASN A 429 16.96 10.71 -8.84
N ILE A 430 18.14 11.24 -8.55
CA ILE A 430 19.34 11.10 -9.35
C ILE A 430 20.40 10.47 -8.45
N SER A 431 20.97 9.36 -8.91
CA SER A 431 21.91 8.55 -8.12
C SER A 431 23.19 8.24 -8.90
N PRO A 432 24.22 9.10 -8.88
CA PRO A 432 25.54 8.76 -9.36
C PRO A 432 26.23 7.79 -8.41
N SER A 433 26.80 6.72 -8.98
CA SER A 433 27.65 5.75 -8.28
C SER A 433 29.03 5.74 -8.92
N PHE A 434 30.09 5.93 -8.15
CA PHE A 434 31.45 6.00 -8.63
C PHE A 434 32.34 4.91 -7.98
N ARG A 435 32.93 4.05 -8.81
CA ARG A 435 33.90 3.04 -8.39
C ARG A 435 35.28 3.69 -8.25
N ILE A 436 35.69 3.93 -7.01
CA ILE A 436 36.97 4.58 -6.68
C ILE A 436 38.11 3.63 -6.96
N ILE A 437 38.06 2.43 -6.37
CA ILE A 437 39.00 1.32 -6.58
C ILE A 437 38.17 0.01 -6.67
N LYS A 438 38.83 -1.10 -6.99
CA LYS A 438 38.18 -2.41 -6.99
C LYS A 438 37.56 -2.71 -5.61
N GLY A 439 36.28 -2.95 -5.57
CA GLY A 439 35.52 -3.24 -4.36
C GLY A 439 34.97 -1.99 -3.62
N LEU A 440 35.55 -0.78 -3.82
CA LEU A 440 35.08 0.45 -3.15
C LEU A 440 34.25 1.30 -4.09
N VAL A 441 32.97 1.48 -3.74
CA VAL A 441 32.02 2.31 -4.49
C VAL A 441 31.48 3.42 -3.58
N TYR A 442 31.51 4.64 -4.07
CA TYR A 442 30.78 5.77 -3.49
C TYR A 442 29.47 5.96 -4.23
N LYS A 443 28.34 6.14 -3.52
CA LYS A 443 27.04 6.47 -4.10
C LYS A 443 26.47 7.71 -3.43
N LEU A 444 26.02 8.65 -4.26
CA LEU A 444 25.19 9.78 -3.87
C LEU A 444 23.77 9.51 -4.34
N ASN A 445 22.76 9.84 -3.55
CA ASN A 445 21.35 9.81 -3.92
C ASN A 445 20.72 11.16 -3.56
N PHE A 446 20.29 11.91 -4.55
CA PHE A 446 19.52 13.13 -4.37
C PHE A 446 18.09 12.88 -4.82
N GLY A 447 17.13 13.02 -3.90
CA GLY A 447 15.73 12.72 -4.11
C GLY A 447 14.80 13.87 -3.78
N ILE A 448 13.73 13.98 -4.53
CA ILE A 448 12.62 14.91 -4.30
C ILE A 448 11.29 14.18 -4.34
N ASP A 449 10.37 14.55 -3.45
CA ASP A 449 8.97 14.19 -3.49
C ASP A 449 8.16 15.45 -3.21
N ASN A 450 7.49 15.96 -4.23
CA ASN A 450 6.75 17.20 -4.17
C ASN A 450 5.29 16.93 -4.58
N SER A 451 4.35 17.25 -3.69
CA SER A 451 2.93 17.09 -3.95
C SER A 451 2.16 18.36 -3.58
N THR A 452 1.18 18.68 -4.41
CA THR A 452 0.21 19.74 -4.16
C THR A 452 -1.19 19.16 -4.30
N ALA A 453 -2.08 19.53 -3.40
CA ALA A 453 -3.49 19.18 -3.49
C ALA A 453 -4.38 20.41 -3.35
N THR A 454 -5.41 20.44 -4.15
CA THR A 454 -6.57 21.30 -3.96
C THR A 454 -7.78 20.43 -3.70
N ARG A 455 -8.55 20.76 -2.67
CA ARG A 455 -9.82 20.10 -2.35
C ARG A 455 -10.87 21.17 -2.17
N ASP A 456 -11.90 21.10 -3.02
CA ASP A 456 -13.04 22.00 -3.03
C ASP A 456 -14.27 21.24 -2.59
N VAL A 457 -14.93 21.68 -1.53
CA VAL A 457 -16.19 21.13 -1.02
C VAL A 457 -17.26 22.16 -1.26
N LEU A 458 -18.16 21.85 -2.18
CA LEU A 458 -19.26 22.71 -2.59
C LEU A 458 -20.58 22.13 -2.14
N ASN A 459 -21.35 22.94 -1.41
CA ASN A 459 -22.78 22.74 -1.18
C ASN A 459 -23.52 23.86 -1.87
N LEU A 460 -24.31 23.58 -2.88
CA LEU A 460 -25.10 24.59 -3.60
C LEU A 460 -26.28 25.10 -2.75
N PRO A 461 -26.63 26.36 -2.90
CA PRO A 461 -27.84 26.89 -2.28
C PRO A 461 -29.11 26.23 -2.87
N ASN A 462 -30.10 26.01 -2.03
CA ASN A 462 -31.38 25.41 -2.44
C ASN A 462 -32.54 25.95 -1.61
N ALA A 463 -33.68 26.04 -2.21
CA ALA A 463 -34.89 26.58 -1.54
C ALA A 463 -35.57 25.54 -0.65
N VAL A 464 -35.67 24.29 -1.08
CA VAL A 464 -36.32 23.20 -0.33
C VAL A 464 -35.56 21.89 -0.58
N PRO A 465 -34.92 21.26 0.43
CA PRO A 465 -34.70 21.84 1.76
C PRO A 465 -33.85 23.12 1.71
N LEU A 466 -34.13 24.05 2.59
CA LEU A 466 -33.42 25.34 2.60
C LEU A 466 -31.93 25.14 2.89
N ARG A 467 -31.08 25.60 1.97
CA ARG A 467 -29.62 25.62 2.10
C ARG A 467 -29.10 26.97 1.63
N GLU A 468 -28.24 27.57 2.41
CA GLU A 468 -27.65 28.87 2.08
C GLU A 468 -26.46 28.73 1.09
N GLY A 469 -25.98 27.52 0.87
CA GLY A 469 -24.81 27.24 0.08
C GLY A 469 -23.51 27.53 0.83
N ARG A 470 -22.46 26.72 0.53
CA ARG A 470 -21.14 26.83 1.13
C ARG A 470 -20.06 26.32 0.18
N LEU A 471 -18.97 27.05 0.09
CA LEU A 471 -17.75 26.60 -0.58
C LEU A 471 -16.60 26.58 0.42
N GLU A 472 -15.96 25.45 0.57
CA GLU A 472 -14.70 25.31 1.31
C GLU A 472 -13.58 24.92 0.35
N ASN A 473 -12.49 25.68 0.42
CA ASN A 473 -11.28 25.38 -0.35
C ASN A 473 -10.14 25.01 0.59
N PHE A 474 -9.50 23.90 0.31
CA PHE A 474 -8.31 23.42 1.01
C PHE A 474 -7.14 23.34 0.03
N TYR A 475 -6.00 23.89 0.43
CA TYR A 475 -4.75 23.84 -0.32
C TYR A 475 -3.68 23.20 0.55
N THR A 476 -3.01 22.19 0.04
CA THR A 476 -1.93 21.49 0.76
C THR A 476 -0.70 21.39 -0.15
N TRP A 477 0.46 21.73 0.42
CA TRP A 477 1.77 21.53 -0.19
C TRP A 477 2.59 20.63 0.71
N ASN A 478 3.18 19.61 0.12
CA ASN A 478 4.15 18.74 0.78
C ASN A 478 5.40 18.69 -0.09
N ARG A 479 6.55 19.04 0.48
CA ARG A 479 7.85 18.96 -0.17
C ARG A 479 8.82 18.20 0.71
N ASN A 480 9.29 17.08 0.20
CA ASN A 480 10.31 16.24 0.81
C ASN A 480 11.57 16.27 -0.05
N THR A 481 12.70 16.55 0.55
CA THR A 481 14.02 16.58 -0.11
C THR A 481 14.95 15.64 0.66
N LEU A 482 15.68 14.80 -0.06
CA LEU A 482 16.60 13.82 0.49
C LEU A 482 17.98 13.98 -0.14
N ILE A 483 19.01 13.93 0.68
CA ILE A 483 20.40 13.76 0.24
C ILE A 483 20.98 12.61 1.06
N GLU A 484 21.43 11.57 0.38
CA GLU A 484 22.11 10.43 0.99
C GLU A 484 23.44 10.21 0.30
N ASN A 485 24.45 9.91 1.06
CA ASN A 485 25.75 9.56 0.53
C ASN A 485 26.36 8.43 1.35
N TYR A 486 26.95 7.46 0.67
CA TYR A 486 27.53 6.31 1.35
C TYR A 486 28.62 5.63 0.53
N PHE A 487 29.51 4.98 1.24
CA PHE A 487 30.54 4.12 0.70
C PHE A 487 30.16 2.66 0.93
N THR A 488 30.42 1.84 -0.06
CA THR A 488 30.33 0.38 0.06
C THR A 488 31.70 -0.22 -0.30
N TYR A 489 32.25 -1.04 0.59
CA TYR A 489 33.48 -1.76 0.33
C TYR A 489 33.22 -3.26 0.43
N THR A 490 33.52 -3.98 -0.66
CA THR A 490 33.28 -5.42 -0.78
C THR A 490 34.61 -6.14 -1.08
N VAL A 491 34.88 -7.16 -0.28
CA VAL A 491 36.07 -8.03 -0.41
C VAL A 491 35.58 -9.47 -0.46
N ASN A 492 35.90 -10.15 -1.56
CA ASN A 492 35.58 -11.56 -1.75
C ASN A 492 36.91 -12.35 -1.77
N LYS A 493 37.06 -13.27 -0.84
CA LYS A 493 38.17 -14.21 -0.74
C LYS A 493 37.64 -15.65 -0.69
N THR A 494 38.48 -16.64 -0.87
CA THR A 494 38.09 -18.05 -1.02
C THR A 494 37.04 -18.55 0.03
N HIS A 495 37.16 -18.10 1.26
CA HIS A 495 36.29 -18.54 2.37
C HIS A 495 35.57 -17.37 3.07
N HIS A 496 35.86 -16.15 2.71
CA HIS A 496 35.41 -14.95 3.41
C HIS A 496 34.90 -13.93 2.44
N ASP A 497 33.58 -13.64 2.51
CA ASP A 497 32.99 -12.52 1.81
C ASP A 497 32.59 -11.47 2.83
N ILE A 498 33.11 -10.26 2.69
CA ILE A 498 32.84 -9.14 3.58
C ILE A 498 32.33 -7.98 2.76
N SER A 499 31.21 -7.42 3.15
CA SER A 499 30.73 -6.14 2.60
C SER A 499 30.44 -5.19 3.75
N THR A 500 31.06 -4.00 3.68
CA THR A 500 30.90 -2.95 4.67
C THR A 500 30.31 -1.73 4.00
N LEU A 501 29.33 -1.11 4.65
CA LEU A 501 28.68 0.11 4.19
C LEU A 501 28.73 1.14 5.32
N ALA A 502 29.06 2.40 4.99
CA ALA A 502 28.98 3.54 5.91
C ALA A 502 28.46 4.76 5.17
N GLY A 503 27.53 5.47 5.77
CA GLY A 503 26.87 6.59 5.10
C GLY A 503 26.21 7.60 6.02
N HIS A 504 25.78 8.68 5.39
CA HIS A 504 25.06 9.79 5.97
C HIS A 504 23.84 10.11 5.12
N SER A 505 22.73 10.48 5.76
CA SER A 505 21.48 10.90 5.12
C SER A 505 20.96 12.16 5.81
N TYR A 506 20.44 13.09 5.01
CA TYR A 506 19.68 14.25 5.48
C TYR A 506 18.39 14.36 4.69
N GLN A 507 17.29 14.45 5.42
CA GLN A 507 15.94 14.59 4.86
C GLN A 507 15.25 15.82 5.46
N LYS A 508 14.62 16.63 4.62
CA LYS A 508 13.82 17.78 5.01
C LYS A 508 12.43 17.68 4.41
N ILE A 509 11.43 17.71 5.30
CA ILE A 509 10.01 17.66 4.93
C ILE A 509 9.37 18.98 5.33
N PHE A 510 8.81 19.68 4.35
CA PHE A 510 8.01 20.89 4.55
C PHE A 510 6.57 20.60 4.18
N VAL A 511 5.63 20.85 5.11
CA VAL A 511 4.19 20.72 4.88
C VAL A 511 3.52 22.04 5.20
N GLN A 512 2.65 22.50 4.31
CA GLN A 512 1.82 23.68 4.49
C GLN A 512 0.39 23.38 4.06
N GLY A 513 -0.57 23.79 4.89
CA GLY A 513 -1.98 23.76 4.54
C GLY A 513 -2.62 25.14 4.72
N ARG A 514 -3.61 25.45 3.88
CA ARG A 514 -4.46 26.62 3.98
C ARG A 514 -5.88 26.24 3.65
N ASN A 515 -6.84 26.83 4.34
CA ASN A 515 -8.26 26.67 4.01
C ASN A 515 -9.03 27.96 4.25
N ASN A 516 -10.09 28.12 3.49
CA ASN A 516 -11.08 29.18 3.62
C ASN A 516 -12.47 28.59 3.37
N SER A 517 -13.49 29.25 3.91
CA SER A 517 -14.89 28.91 3.72
C SER A 517 -15.66 30.18 3.38
N ILE A 518 -16.56 30.08 2.42
CA ILE A 518 -17.46 31.18 2.01
C ILE A 518 -18.86 30.62 2.00
N ASN A 519 -19.81 31.37 2.59
CA ASN A 519 -21.19 30.94 2.74
C ASN A 519 -22.16 31.92 2.05
N ARG A 520 -23.43 31.52 1.94
CA ARG A 520 -24.56 32.27 1.41
C ARG A 520 -24.40 32.66 -0.04
N PHE A 521 -24.64 31.70 -0.93
CA PHE A 521 -24.67 31.91 -2.37
C PHE A 521 -26.10 32.10 -2.86
N VAL A 522 -26.24 32.81 -3.97
CA VAL A 522 -27.58 33.04 -4.61
C VAL A 522 -28.00 31.78 -5.36
N ILE A 523 -29.27 31.37 -5.16
CA ILE A 523 -29.85 30.24 -5.89
C ILE A 523 -29.91 30.57 -7.41
N GLY A 524 -29.42 29.61 -8.24
CA GLY A 524 -29.42 29.78 -9.70
C GLY A 524 -28.33 30.72 -10.24
N GLY A 525 -27.38 31.12 -9.37
CA GLY A 525 -26.24 31.95 -9.77
C GLY A 525 -25.13 31.16 -10.44
N VAL A 526 -24.00 31.82 -10.68
CA VAL A 526 -22.74 31.22 -11.20
C VAL A 526 -22.23 30.20 -10.16
N ASP A 527 -21.72 29.06 -10.65
CA ASP A 527 -21.10 28.05 -9.79
C ASP A 527 -20.02 28.69 -8.89
N PRO A 528 -20.17 28.60 -7.56
CA PRO A 528 -19.26 29.23 -6.61
C PRO A 528 -17.79 28.86 -6.77
N ILE A 529 -17.47 27.70 -7.35
CA ILE A 529 -16.08 27.29 -7.62
C ILE A 529 -15.38 28.27 -8.56
N TYR A 530 -16.11 28.81 -9.55
CA TYR A 530 -15.56 29.76 -10.53
C TYR A 530 -15.60 31.21 -10.07
N ASN A 531 -16.52 31.55 -9.13
CA ASN A 531 -16.61 32.91 -8.62
C ASN A 531 -16.99 32.90 -7.12
N PRO A 532 -16.05 32.55 -6.24
CA PRO A 532 -16.29 32.52 -4.79
C PRO A 532 -16.66 33.90 -4.21
N GLY A 533 -16.31 34.99 -4.90
CA GLY A 533 -16.60 36.37 -4.49
C GLY A 533 -18.08 36.76 -4.49
N VAL A 534 -18.97 35.95 -5.09
CA VAL A 534 -20.44 36.19 -5.02
C VAL A 534 -21.09 35.71 -3.73
N GLY A 535 -20.33 35.06 -2.83
CA GLY A 535 -20.82 34.71 -1.48
C GLY A 535 -21.14 35.96 -0.67
N GLN A 536 -22.25 35.94 0.03
CA GLN A 536 -22.79 37.11 0.76
C GLN A 536 -22.37 37.17 2.22
N ASP A 537 -21.97 36.05 2.82
CA ASP A 537 -21.45 36.03 4.19
C ASP A 537 -19.92 36.11 4.17
N LEU A 538 -19.43 37.33 4.26
CA LEU A 538 -17.99 37.65 4.33
C LEU A 538 -17.56 38.00 5.75
N THR A 539 -18.37 37.69 6.78
CA THR A 539 -17.99 37.94 8.18
C THR A 539 -16.78 37.09 8.57
N ILE A 540 -15.86 37.66 9.32
CA ILE A 540 -14.64 36.98 9.81
C ILE A 540 -15.00 35.75 10.64
N ALA A 541 -16.10 35.77 11.36
CA ALA A 541 -16.54 34.65 12.19
C ALA A 541 -16.74 33.35 11.35
N ASN A 542 -17.37 33.48 10.19
CA ASN A 542 -17.74 32.36 9.33
C ASN A 542 -16.71 32.04 8.24
N ASN A 543 -15.95 33.05 7.81
CA ASN A 543 -15.03 32.96 6.65
C ASN A 543 -13.55 33.13 7.03
N ARG A 544 -13.20 32.97 8.31
CA ARG A 544 -11.81 33.16 8.77
C ARG A 544 -10.86 32.19 8.05
N PRO A 545 -9.89 32.68 7.27
CA PRO A 545 -8.87 31.84 6.68
C PRO A 545 -8.04 31.15 7.77
N ARG A 546 -7.77 29.87 7.60
CA ARG A 546 -6.94 29.07 8.52
C ARG A 546 -5.77 28.48 7.76
N GLY A 547 -4.72 28.13 8.48
CA GLY A 547 -3.58 27.47 7.88
C GLY A 547 -2.58 27.00 8.92
N PHE A 548 -1.67 26.16 8.45
CA PHE A 548 -0.54 25.67 9.24
C PHE A 548 0.66 25.46 8.33
N ALA A 549 1.85 25.52 8.92
CA ALA A 549 3.07 25.10 8.25
C ALA A 549 4.03 24.51 9.29
N PHE A 550 4.77 23.47 8.88
CA PHE A 550 5.83 22.91 9.69
C PHE A 550 6.95 22.34 8.84
N ILE A 551 8.12 22.26 9.44
CA ILE A 551 9.32 21.63 8.88
C ILE A 551 9.73 20.51 9.82
N ASN A 552 10.01 19.34 9.25
CA ASN A 552 10.63 18.23 9.94
C ASN A 552 11.96 17.92 9.28
N GLU A 553 12.99 17.76 10.07
CA GLU A 553 14.34 17.44 9.61
C GLU A 553 14.81 16.17 10.28
N LEU A 554 15.44 15.30 9.50
CA LEU A 554 16.04 14.05 9.95
C LEU A 554 17.46 13.97 9.41
N GLN A 555 18.43 13.84 10.30
CA GLN A 555 19.83 13.58 9.98
C GLN A 555 20.22 12.23 10.52
N SER A 556 20.93 11.44 9.70
CA SER A 556 21.24 10.06 10.06
C SER A 556 22.66 9.69 9.69
N PHE A 557 23.30 8.92 10.55
CA PHE A 557 24.57 8.25 10.30
C PHE A 557 24.36 6.75 10.43
N PHE A 558 24.79 5.97 9.45
CA PHE A 558 24.52 4.55 9.42
C PHE A 558 25.67 3.72 8.89
N GLY A 559 25.76 2.49 9.36
CA GLY A 559 26.72 1.51 8.91
C GLY A 559 26.15 0.10 8.93
N ARG A 560 26.65 -0.75 8.04
CA ARG A 560 26.33 -2.17 7.95
C ARG A 560 27.61 -2.95 7.69
N VAL A 561 27.72 -4.08 8.33
CA VAL A 561 28.70 -5.11 8.01
C VAL A 561 27.97 -6.40 7.74
N THR A 562 28.21 -6.99 6.57
CA THR A 562 27.79 -8.36 6.24
C THR A 562 29.03 -9.21 6.08
N TYR A 563 29.03 -10.38 6.70
CA TYR A 563 30.12 -11.33 6.66
C TYR A 563 29.58 -12.72 6.35
N GLN A 564 30.21 -13.40 5.40
CA GLN A 564 29.91 -14.79 5.06
C GLN A 564 31.18 -15.61 5.18
N TYR A 565 31.08 -16.72 5.89
CA TYR A 565 32.15 -17.70 6.01
C TYR A 565 31.78 -18.99 5.28
N ASN A 566 32.62 -19.42 4.36
CA ASN A 566 32.40 -20.59 3.52
C ASN A 566 31.07 -20.61 2.79
N ASN A 567 30.46 -19.45 2.58
CA ASN A 567 29.08 -19.34 2.06
C ASN A 567 28.00 -20.07 2.91
N LYS A 568 28.33 -20.57 4.10
CA LYS A 568 27.46 -21.34 5.00
C LYS A 568 26.96 -20.53 6.20
N TYR A 569 27.87 -19.78 6.83
CA TYR A 569 27.58 -18.97 8.02
C TYR A 569 27.50 -17.51 7.62
N LEU A 570 26.36 -16.91 7.88
CA LEU A 570 26.01 -15.55 7.49
C LEU A 570 25.86 -14.70 8.72
N PHE A 571 26.45 -13.55 8.75
CA PHE A 571 26.34 -12.59 9.83
C PHE A 571 26.09 -11.20 9.28
N THR A 572 25.14 -10.46 9.88
CA THR A 572 24.87 -9.06 9.53
C THR A 572 24.76 -8.24 10.81
N ALA A 573 25.47 -7.11 10.86
CA ALA A 573 25.36 -6.12 11.91
C ALA A 573 25.03 -4.76 11.28
N ASN A 574 24.04 -4.04 11.84
CA ASN A 574 23.73 -2.68 11.47
C ASN A 574 23.81 -1.79 12.70
N PHE A 575 24.21 -0.56 12.47
CA PHE A 575 24.13 0.51 13.46
C PHE A 575 23.65 1.79 12.76
N ARG A 576 22.67 2.45 13.37
CA ARG A 576 22.17 3.72 12.87
C ARG A 576 21.91 4.69 14.02
N ALA A 577 22.33 5.94 13.84
CA ALA A 577 22.05 7.05 14.72
C ALA A 577 21.20 8.08 13.95
N ASP A 578 19.98 8.34 14.40
CA ASP A 578 19.04 9.28 13.78
C ASP A 578 18.75 10.44 14.70
N GLY A 579 18.98 11.67 14.25
CA GLY A 579 18.60 12.91 14.89
C GLY A 579 17.39 13.54 14.21
N SER A 580 16.28 13.71 14.92
CA SER A 580 15.04 14.26 14.37
C SER A 580 14.60 15.53 15.12
N SER A 581 14.16 16.53 14.35
CA SER A 581 13.59 17.78 14.89
C SER A 581 12.23 17.61 15.57
N LYS A 582 11.61 16.44 15.50
CA LYS A 582 10.33 16.13 16.16
C LYS A 582 10.51 15.86 17.66
N PHE A 583 11.70 15.46 18.10
CA PHE A 583 11.98 15.07 19.48
C PHE A 583 12.56 16.21 20.32
N GLY A 584 12.49 16.04 21.64
CA GLY A 584 12.92 17.02 22.61
C GLY A 584 14.41 17.35 22.52
N GLU A 585 14.77 18.52 22.97
CA GLU A 585 16.15 19.03 22.88
C GLU A 585 17.17 18.08 23.52
N ASN A 586 16.79 17.46 24.63
CA ASN A 586 17.63 16.52 25.38
C ASN A 586 17.74 15.13 24.75
N ASN A 587 16.84 14.75 23.79
CA ASN A 587 16.74 13.41 23.25
C ASN A 587 16.56 13.38 21.72
N LYS A 588 17.18 14.31 21.00
CA LYS A 588 17.08 14.41 19.52
C LYS A 588 17.59 13.16 18.81
N TYR A 589 18.65 12.52 19.34
CA TYR A 589 19.25 11.36 18.71
C TYR A 589 18.74 10.04 19.32
N GLY A 590 18.32 9.12 18.43
CA GLY A 590 18.05 7.74 18.75
C GLY A 590 19.10 6.81 18.14
N TYR A 591 19.40 5.69 18.83
CA TYR A 591 20.41 4.73 18.42
C TYR A 591 19.76 3.36 18.18
N PHE A 592 20.02 2.79 17.02
CA PHE A 592 19.31 1.63 16.50
C PHE A 592 20.29 0.53 16.05
N PRO A 593 20.84 -0.26 16.99
CA PRO A 593 21.64 -1.43 16.68
C PRO A 593 20.78 -2.61 16.26
N SER A 594 21.31 -3.45 15.36
CA SER A 594 20.74 -4.77 15.07
C SER A 594 21.78 -5.79 14.65
N PHE A 595 21.49 -7.07 14.93
CA PHE A 595 22.33 -8.20 14.61
C PHE A 595 21.48 -9.34 14.07
N SER A 596 22.01 -10.08 13.10
CA SER A 596 21.39 -11.30 12.62
C SER A 596 22.43 -12.33 12.21
N PHE A 597 22.02 -13.58 12.35
CA PHE A 597 22.81 -14.76 12.03
C PHE A 597 21.99 -15.68 11.14
N GLY A 598 22.64 -16.31 10.17
CA GLY A 598 22.07 -17.34 9.31
C GLY A 598 23.02 -18.52 9.17
N TRP A 599 22.48 -19.73 9.25
CA TRP A 599 23.21 -20.96 9.02
C TRP A 599 22.54 -21.76 7.91
N LYS A 600 23.24 -21.90 6.77
CA LYS A 600 22.79 -22.73 5.65
C LYS A 600 23.16 -24.20 5.95
N ILE A 601 22.25 -24.87 6.65
CA ILE A 601 22.42 -26.26 7.09
C ILE A 601 22.51 -27.19 5.87
N SER A 602 21.75 -26.89 4.81
CA SER A 602 21.79 -27.67 3.55
C SER A 602 23.16 -27.73 2.87
N ASP A 603 24.02 -26.72 3.13
CA ASP A 603 25.33 -26.61 2.49
C ASP A 603 26.42 -27.35 3.30
N GLU A 604 26.05 -27.98 4.44
CA GLU A 604 26.96 -28.81 5.23
C GLU A 604 27.18 -30.19 4.64
N ASP A 605 28.35 -30.76 4.87
CA ASP A 605 28.75 -32.05 4.29
C ASP A 605 27.81 -33.19 4.69
N PHE A 606 27.27 -33.17 5.94
CA PHE A 606 26.34 -34.16 6.43
C PHE A 606 24.95 -34.10 5.77
N MET A 607 24.63 -33.00 5.04
CA MET A 607 23.35 -32.79 4.37
C MET A 607 23.39 -33.11 2.87
N LYS A 608 24.56 -33.44 2.30
CA LYS A 608 24.72 -33.64 0.83
C LYS A 608 23.73 -34.63 0.21
N ASN A 609 23.28 -35.64 0.96
CA ASN A 609 22.34 -36.64 0.48
C ASN A 609 20.95 -36.51 1.08
N SER A 610 20.63 -35.38 1.69
CA SER A 610 19.31 -35.13 2.29
C SER A 610 18.27 -34.78 1.22
N ALA A 611 16.99 -34.94 1.56
CA ALA A 611 15.86 -34.50 0.73
C ALA A 611 15.75 -32.95 0.69
N PHE A 612 16.48 -32.25 1.56
CA PHE A 612 16.47 -30.79 1.63
C PHE A 612 17.53 -30.22 0.68
N ASN A 613 17.08 -29.52 -0.35
CA ASN A 613 17.95 -28.71 -1.20
C ASN A 613 18.17 -27.28 -0.70
N ASN A 614 17.39 -26.85 0.28
CA ASN A 614 17.56 -25.64 1.07
C ASN A 614 17.09 -25.91 2.50
N LEU A 615 17.94 -25.68 3.46
CA LEU A 615 17.58 -25.66 4.87
C LEU A 615 18.44 -24.60 5.55
N LYS A 616 17.81 -23.50 5.98
CA LYS A 616 18.51 -22.37 6.59
C LYS A 616 17.83 -21.97 7.88
N LEU A 617 18.59 -21.93 8.96
CA LEU A 617 18.18 -21.38 10.24
C LEU A 617 18.59 -19.89 10.30
N ARG A 618 17.68 -19.06 10.80
CA ARG A 618 17.89 -17.62 10.98
C ARG A 618 17.55 -17.20 12.40
N ALA A 619 18.33 -16.26 12.94
CA ALA A 619 18.05 -15.61 14.21
C ALA A 619 18.44 -14.13 14.09
N GLY A 620 17.61 -13.26 14.62
CA GLY A 620 17.83 -11.82 14.57
C GLY A 620 17.31 -11.10 15.79
N TRP A 621 18.00 -10.02 16.15
CA TRP A 621 17.54 -9.06 17.13
C TRP A 621 17.86 -7.66 16.64
N GLY A 622 16.98 -6.72 16.94
CA GLY A 622 17.28 -5.34 16.64
C GLY A 622 16.33 -4.38 17.34
N ARG A 623 16.79 -3.13 17.40
CA ARG A 623 16.04 -1.99 17.90
C ARG A 623 15.82 -1.00 16.77
N THR A 624 14.59 -0.50 16.64
CA THR A 624 14.18 0.50 15.65
C THR A 624 13.42 1.62 16.34
N GLY A 625 13.36 2.80 15.73
CA GLY A 625 12.63 3.95 16.25
C GLY A 625 11.34 4.21 15.50
N ASN A 626 10.40 4.89 16.13
CA ASN A 626 9.20 5.41 15.50
C ASN A 626 9.20 6.95 15.59
N GLN A 627 9.25 7.63 14.44
CA GLN A 627 9.13 9.09 14.34
C GLN A 627 7.76 9.57 13.82
N GLU A 628 6.80 8.67 13.64
CA GLU A 628 5.45 9.00 13.17
C GLU A 628 4.61 9.62 14.29
N ILE A 629 5.19 10.67 14.92
CA ILE A 629 4.58 11.53 15.95
C ILE A 629 4.17 12.87 15.34
N PRO A 630 3.17 13.56 15.89
CA PRO A 630 2.83 14.90 15.44
C PRO A 630 4.04 15.87 15.55
N PRO A 631 4.16 16.83 14.64
CA PRO A 631 5.24 17.81 14.70
C PRO A 631 5.08 18.73 15.91
N LYS A 632 6.21 19.23 16.44
CA LYS A 632 6.27 20.25 17.48
C LYS A 632 5.57 19.92 18.81
N ILE A 633 5.35 18.63 19.10
CA ILE A 633 4.72 18.23 20.38
C ILE A 633 5.60 18.53 21.61
N THR A 634 6.88 18.75 21.39
CA THR A 634 7.86 19.12 22.44
C THR A 634 7.80 20.59 22.84
N GLN A 635 7.12 21.42 22.04
CA GLN A 635 7.03 22.86 22.22
C GLN A 635 5.72 23.24 22.88
N GLU A 636 5.73 24.36 23.62
CA GLU A 636 4.53 25.00 24.12
C GLU A 636 3.61 25.42 22.96
N LEU A 637 2.32 25.46 23.24
CA LEU A 637 1.31 25.91 22.29
C LEU A 637 0.39 26.93 22.93
N PHE A 638 0.27 28.06 22.25
CA PHE A 638 -0.74 29.09 22.53
C PHE A 638 -1.80 29.04 21.43
N THR A 639 -3.07 29.03 21.83
CA THR A 639 -4.19 29.03 20.89
C THR A 639 -5.01 30.30 21.09
N THR A 640 -5.41 30.94 20.00
CA THR A 640 -6.33 32.08 20.09
C THR A 640 -7.74 31.58 20.40
N LEU A 641 -8.33 32.08 21.49
CA LEU A 641 -9.70 31.78 21.91
C LEU A 641 -10.54 33.06 21.81
N GLY A 642 -11.56 33.06 20.96
CA GLY A 642 -12.49 34.17 20.82
C GLY A 642 -13.30 34.42 22.11
N SER A 643 -13.52 33.37 22.90
CA SER A 643 -14.20 33.45 24.20
C SER A 643 -13.31 33.89 25.39
N ALA A 644 -12.00 33.96 25.18
CA ALA A 644 -11.04 34.39 26.23
C ALA A 644 -10.59 35.83 26.07
N SER A 645 -11.33 36.66 25.33
CA SER A 645 -11.04 38.08 25.20
C SER A 645 -11.59 38.87 26.38
N TYR A 646 -10.77 39.76 26.94
CA TYR A 646 -11.22 40.73 27.94
C TYR A 646 -11.69 42.01 27.22
N PRO A 647 -12.82 42.59 27.63
CA PRO A 647 -13.19 43.91 27.16
C PRO A 647 -12.23 44.95 27.72
N LEU A 648 -11.35 45.44 26.88
CA LEU A 648 -10.45 46.56 27.27
C LEU A 648 -11.22 47.88 27.43
N PHE A 649 -12.40 48.01 26.78
CA PHE A 649 -13.32 49.17 26.88
C PHE A 649 -14.76 48.70 26.77
N PRO A 650 -15.70 49.19 27.63
CA PRO A 650 -17.08 48.69 27.65
C PRO A 650 -17.94 49.05 26.45
N ALA A 651 -17.45 49.87 25.52
CA ALA A 651 -18.33 50.51 24.52
C ALA A 651 -18.19 49.98 23.07
N ALA A 652 -17.36 49.02 22.75
CA ALA A 652 -17.02 48.83 21.31
C ALA A 652 -17.28 47.46 20.69
N GLY A 653 -17.75 46.45 21.33
CA GLY A 653 -18.06 45.18 20.69
C GLY A 653 -16.88 44.46 19.98
N ASN A 654 -15.72 45.07 19.93
CA ASN A 654 -14.50 44.53 19.34
C ASN A 654 -13.53 44.09 20.45
N TYR A 655 -13.62 42.84 20.81
CA TYR A 655 -12.67 42.26 21.75
C TYR A 655 -11.50 41.65 20.99
N PRO A 656 -10.23 42.02 21.25
CA PRO A 656 -9.10 41.32 20.67
C PRO A 656 -9.11 39.86 21.14
N ALA A 657 -8.83 38.91 20.22
CA ALA A 657 -8.75 37.51 20.59
C ALA A 657 -7.68 37.28 21.64
N GLY A 658 -8.06 36.72 22.79
CA GLY A 658 -7.11 36.31 23.82
C GLY A 658 -6.31 35.08 23.39
N TYR A 659 -5.14 34.89 24.03
CA TYR A 659 -4.32 33.67 23.86
C TYR A 659 -4.47 32.82 25.12
N ALA A 660 -4.78 31.56 24.92
CA ALA A 660 -4.75 30.54 25.96
C ALA A 660 -3.52 29.67 25.78
N TYR A 661 -2.84 29.37 26.85
CA TYR A 661 -1.78 28.39 26.91
C TYR A 661 -2.40 27.00 26.94
N THR A 662 -2.29 26.27 25.85
CA THR A 662 -3.03 25.01 25.68
C THR A 662 -2.16 23.79 25.78
N ARG A 663 -0.83 23.89 25.62
CA ARG A 663 0.09 22.77 25.77
C ARG A 663 1.40 23.16 26.42
N LEU A 664 1.84 22.39 27.42
CA LEU A 664 3.13 22.51 28.07
C LEU A 664 4.27 22.05 27.16
N ALA A 665 5.41 22.75 27.22
CA ALA A 665 6.66 22.27 26.64
C ALA A 665 7.16 21.03 27.38
N ASN A 666 7.74 20.09 26.65
CA ASN A 666 8.48 18.96 27.23
C ASN A 666 9.73 18.66 26.41
N PRO A 667 10.91 19.19 26.82
CA PRO A 667 12.17 18.94 26.11
C PRO A 667 12.72 17.52 26.31
N ASP A 668 12.15 16.75 27.24
CA ASP A 668 12.61 15.41 27.60
C ASP A 668 11.90 14.28 26.84
N ILE A 669 11.01 14.60 25.89
CA ILE A 669 10.36 13.62 25.04
C ILE A 669 11.40 12.75 24.32
N ARG A 670 11.29 11.43 24.52
CA ARG A 670 12.17 10.41 23.97
C ARG A 670 11.53 9.69 22.81
N TRP A 671 12.38 9.01 22.03
CA TRP A 671 11.96 8.11 20.98
C TRP A 671 11.10 6.97 21.53
N GLU A 672 9.96 6.76 20.89
CA GLU A 672 9.27 5.48 20.98
C GLU A 672 10.10 4.47 20.20
N SER A 673 10.52 3.40 20.87
CA SER A 673 11.41 2.40 20.29
C SER A 673 10.76 1.02 20.27
N SER A 674 11.02 0.27 19.21
CA SER A 674 10.55 -1.11 19.06
C SER A 674 11.75 -2.05 19.08
N GLU A 675 11.74 -3.00 20.00
CA GLU A 675 12.70 -4.10 20.07
C GLU A 675 12.06 -5.36 19.51
N GLN A 676 12.75 -6.04 18.61
CA GLN A 676 12.23 -7.23 17.99
C GLN A 676 13.27 -8.35 18.01
N THR A 677 12.81 -9.54 18.39
CA THR A 677 13.52 -10.81 18.27
C THR A 677 12.79 -11.70 17.27
N ASP A 678 13.54 -12.32 16.39
CA ASP A 678 13.01 -13.16 15.31
C ASP A 678 13.83 -14.45 15.20
N MET A 679 13.15 -15.57 15.00
CA MET A 679 13.76 -16.87 14.70
C MET A 679 13.01 -17.48 13.52
N GLY A 680 13.73 -17.87 12.46
CA GLY A 680 13.14 -18.39 11.24
C GLY A 680 13.84 -19.62 10.72
N LEU A 681 13.05 -20.51 10.11
CA LEU A 681 13.50 -21.68 9.38
C LEU A 681 13.01 -21.60 7.93
N ASP A 682 13.94 -21.51 6.99
CA ASP A 682 13.62 -21.61 5.56
C ASP A 682 13.94 -23.03 5.10
N PHE A 683 13.02 -23.66 4.38
CA PHE A 683 13.22 -25.01 3.85
C PHE A 683 12.81 -25.14 2.40
N GLY A 684 13.47 -26.06 1.70
CA GLY A 684 13.16 -26.46 0.32
C GLY A 684 13.38 -27.95 0.16
N LEU A 685 12.43 -28.62 -0.49
CA LEU A 685 12.42 -30.06 -0.73
C LEU A 685 12.18 -30.33 -2.22
N TRP A 686 12.61 -31.52 -2.68
CA TRP A 686 12.36 -32.01 -4.05
C TRP A 686 12.86 -31.04 -5.12
N ASN A 687 14.13 -30.65 -5.02
CA ASN A 687 14.79 -29.68 -5.91
C ASN A 687 14.06 -28.31 -5.97
N GLY A 688 13.47 -27.88 -4.83
CA GLY A 688 12.78 -26.60 -4.71
C GLY A 688 11.31 -26.65 -5.20
N ALA A 689 10.78 -27.84 -5.50
CA ALA A 689 9.36 -27.98 -5.83
C ALA A 689 8.47 -27.59 -4.65
N LEU A 690 8.86 -27.97 -3.44
CA LEU A 690 8.22 -27.54 -2.20
C LEU A 690 9.17 -26.60 -1.44
N SER A 691 8.71 -25.39 -1.13
CA SER A 691 9.46 -24.43 -0.32
C SER A 691 8.56 -23.80 0.74
N GLY A 692 9.14 -23.41 1.87
CA GLY A 692 8.37 -22.78 2.91
C GLY A 692 9.24 -22.07 3.93
N THR A 693 8.57 -21.30 4.80
CA THR A 693 9.19 -20.61 5.92
C THR A 693 8.34 -20.76 7.18
N ILE A 694 9.01 -20.83 8.33
CA ILE A 694 8.39 -20.75 9.65
C ILE A 694 9.13 -19.66 10.39
N ASP A 695 8.44 -18.61 10.84
CA ASP A 695 9.01 -17.52 11.63
C ASP A 695 8.31 -17.41 12.99
N PHE A 696 9.08 -17.28 14.04
CA PHE A 696 8.65 -16.91 15.39
C PHE A 696 9.14 -15.49 15.67
N PHE A 697 8.24 -14.61 16.10
CA PHE A 697 8.62 -13.23 16.38
C PHE A 697 8.07 -12.74 17.71
N ARG A 698 8.80 -11.83 18.33
CA ARG A 698 8.37 -11.02 19.47
C ARG A 698 8.83 -9.57 19.24
N LYS A 699 7.88 -8.66 19.19
CA LYS A 699 8.09 -7.22 19.03
C LYS A 699 7.54 -6.50 20.26
N VAL A 700 8.35 -5.66 20.89
CA VAL A 700 7.98 -4.87 22.07
C VAL A 700 8.23 -3.40 21.78
N SER A 701 7.18 -2.59 21.81
CA SER A 701 7.27 -1.14 21.73
C SER A 701 7.33 -0.57 23.15
N ASN A 702 8.35 0.23 23.40
CA ASN A 702 8.65 0.87 24.68
C ASN A 702 8.61 2.39 24.55
N ASN A 703 8.55 3.10 25.70
CA ASN A 703 8.47 4.56 25.78
C ASN A 703 7.24 5.10 25.06
N ILE A 704 6.10 4.45 25.24
CA ILE A 704 4.84 4.82 24.58
C ILE A 704 4.52 6.29 24.86
N LEU A 705 4.29 7.04 23.79
CA LEU A 705 4.06 8.48 23.84
C LEU A 705 2.56 8.77 23.90
N LEU A 706 2.15 9.52 24.93
CA LEU A 706 0.76 9.94 25.11
C LEU A 706 0.67 11.44 25.37
N GLN A 707 -0.49 11.99 25.01
CA GLN A 707 -0.94 13.30 25.44
C GLN A 707 -1.74 13.10 26.72
N VAL A 708 -1.30 13.69 27.81
CA VAL A 708 -1.91 13.52 29.14
C VAL A 708 -2.31 14.86 29.69
N ILE A 709 -3.30 14.88 30.57
CA ILE A 709 -3.68 16.06 31.32
C ILE A 709 -2.64 16.25 32.43
N PRO A 710 -1.99 17.42 32.53
CA PRO A 710 -1.07 17.70 33.61
C PRO A 710 -1.74 17.60 34.99
N ALA A 711 -0.97 17.26 36.03
CA ALA A 711 -1.48 17.14 37.37
C ALA A 711 -2.01 18.51 37.87
N ASP A 712 -3.23 18.51 38.41
CA ASP A 712 -3.91 19.63 39.04
C ASP A 712 -3.25 19.95 40.42
N PRO A 713 -3.23 21.21 40.93
CA PRO A 713 -4.04 22.38 40.50
C PRO A 713 -3.27 23.49 39.78
N VAL A 714 -2.00 23.30 39.43
CA VAL A 714 -1.10 24.43 39.18
C VAL A 714 -0.74 24.62 37.68
N GLN A 715 -1.18 23.74 36.81
CA GLN A 715 -0.75 23.83 35.44
C GLN A 715 -1.73 24.63 34.55
N PRO A 716 -1.25 25.69 33.87
CA PRO A 716 -2.11 26.58 33.11
C PRO A 716 -2.56 25.97 31.77
N ALA A 717 -1.93 24.89 31.32
CA ALA A 717 -2.23 24.26 30.05
C ALA A 717 -3.10 23.00 30.19
N THR A 718 -3.89 22.70 29.18
CA THR A 718 -4.83 21.57 29.17
C THR A 718 -4.17 20.23 28.87
N ASP A 719 -2.97 20.23 28.30
CA ASP A 719 -2.29 19.00 27.93
C ASP A 719 -0.75 19.10 27.94
N VAL A 720 -0.11 17.96 28.07
CA VAL A 720 1.33 17.76 27.89
C VAL A 720 1.59 16.41 27.21
N TRP A 721 2.58 16.36 26.32
CA TRP A 721 3.05 15.12 25.77
C TRP A 721 4.17 14.51 26.62
N THR A 722 4.07 13.22 26.90
CA THR A 722 5.07 12.51 27.70
C THR A 722 5.20 11.06 27.29
N ASN A 723 6.38 10.49 27.50
CA ASN A 723 6.57 9.04 27.43
C ASN A 723 6.08 8.42 28.72
N VAL A 724 5.08 7.56 28.65
CA VAL A 724 4.53 6.88 29.84
C VAL A 724 5.51 5.80 30.32
N LYS A 725 5.96 5.98 31.56
CA LYS A 725 6.94 5.09 32.17
C LYS A 725 6.42 3.64 32.21
N ASP A 726 7.31 2.68 31.85
CA ASP A 726 7.09 1.24 31.87
C ASP A 726 5.94 0.71 31.01
N MET A 727 5.13 1.59 30.41
CA MET A 727 4.07 1.19 29.48
C MET A 727 4.67 0.65 28.18
N ARG A 728 4.16 -0.49 27.73
CA ARG A 728 4.62 -1.14 26.51
C ARG A 728 3.49 -1.84 25.76
N ILE A 729 3.74 -2.07 24.48
CA ILE A 729 2.85 -2.83 23.60
C ILE A 729 3.64 -4.01 23.06
N THR A 730 3.16 -5.22 23.33
CA THR A 730 3.81 -6.47 22.92
C THR A 730 3.02 -7.15 21.82
N ASN A 731 3.68 -7.43 20.69
CA ASN A 731 3.18 -8.31 19.63
C ASN A 731 4.06 -9.57 19.58
N ARG A 732 3.44 -10.74 19.60
CA ARG A 732 4.14 -12.03 19.44
C ARG A 732 3.34 -12.97 18.58
N GLY A 733 4.02 -13.78 17.77
CA GLY A 733 3.30 -14.68 16.88
C GLY A 733 4.18 -15.66 16.15
N VAL A 734 3.50 -16.48 15.36
CA VAL A 734 4.08 -17.48 14.47
C VAL A 734 3.55 -17.22 13.07
N GLU A 735 4.44 -17.25 12.08
CA GLU A 735 4.12 -17.15 10.66
C GLU A 735 4.51 -18.46 9.99
N PHE A 736 3.63 -18.98 9.18
CA PHE A 736 3.89 -20.16 8.35
C PHE A 736 3.54 -19.84 6.91
N GLU A 737 4.44 -20.20 5.98
CA GLU A 737 4.24 -20.04 4.54
C GLU A 737 4.70 -21.29 3.83
N LEU A 738 3.93 -21.74 2.84
CA LEU A 738 4.22 -22.90 2.02
C LEU A 738 3.89 -22.61 0.56
N ASP A 739 4.84 -22.94 -0.35
CA ASP A 739 4.69 -22.87 -1.81
C ASP A 739 5.07 -24.21 -2.42
N TYR A 740 4.19 -24.76 -3.25
CA TYR A 740 4.46 -25.95 -4.07
C TYR A 740 4.38 -25.61 -5.54
N ARG A 741 5.46 -25.86 -6.28
CA ARG A 741 5.57 -25.61 -7.72
C ARG A 741 5.97 -26.88 -8.45
N HIS A 742 5.24 -27.18 -9.50
CA HIS A 742 5.57 -28.35 -10.31
C HIS A 742 5.31 -28.10 -11.79
N LYS A 743 6.16 -28.66 -12.64
CA LYS A 743 5.95 -28.73 -14.10
C LYS A 743 5.83 -30.20 -14.49
N SER A 744 4.64 -30.58 -14.94
CA SER A 744 4.38 -31.95 -15.41
C SER A 744 5.12 -32.22 -16.71
N SER A 745 5.40 -33.51 -16.99
CA SER A 745 5.91 -33.99 -18.30
C SER A 745 4.99 -33.64 -19.46
N THR A 746 3.68 -33.48 -19.23
CA THR A 746 2.70 -33.01 -20.21
C THR A 746 2.73 -31.53 -20.50
N GLY A 747 3.59 -30.76 -19.80
CA GLY A 747 3.76 -29.31 -19.96
C GLY A 747 2.80 -28.46 -19.12
N ILE A 748 1.99 -29.05 -18.23
CA ILE A 748 1.17 -28.32 -17.28
C ILE A 748 2.10 -27.79 -16.16
N THR A 749 2.06 -26.49 -15.91
CA THR A 749 2.71 -25.90 -14.75
C THR A 749 1.65 -25.53 -13.72
N TYR A 750 1.88 -25.83 -12.45
CA TYR A 750 1.03 -25.36 -11.36
C TYR A 750 1.86 -24.92 -10.17
N ASN A 751 1.35 -23.88 -9.53
CA ASN A 751 1.85 -23.34 -8.30
C ASN A 751 0.69 -23.21 -7.31
N VAL A 752 0.81 -23.82 -6.14
CA VAL A 752 -0.18 -23.75 -5.06
C VAL A 752 0.56 -23.34 -3.79
N GLY A 753 0.03 -22.35 -3.10
CA GLY A 753 0.65 -21.86 -1.89
C GLY A 753 -0.38 -21.30 -0.91
N GLY A 754 0.12 -21.01 0.27
CA GLY A 754 -0.67 -20.37 1.30
C GLY A 754 0.20 -19.89 2.45
N ASN A 755 -0.37 -19.00 3.23
CA ASN A 755 0.26 -18.55 4.45
C ASN A 755 -0.78 -18.40 5.56
N ILE A 756 -0.30 -18.55 6.79
CA ILE A 756 -1.09 -18.32 8.00
C ILE A 756 -0.21 -17.60 9.02
N THR A 757 -0.77 -16.64 9.69
CA THR A 757 -0.14 -15.92 10.80
C THR A 757 -1.06 -15.96 11.99
N TYR A 758 -0.57 -16.46 13.10
CA TYR A 758 -1.22 -16.35 14.40
C TYR A 758 -0.45 -15.40 15.28
N MET A 759 -1.12 -14.36 15.79
CA MET A 759 -0.47 -13.34 16.61
C MET A 759 -1.35 -12.90 17.78
N LYS A 760 -0.69 -12.46 18.85
CA LYS A 760 -1.30 -11.84 20.02
C LYS A 760 -0.70 -10.47 20.24
N ASN A 761 -1.56 -9.46 20.37
CA ASN A 761 -1.22 -8.11 20.76
C ASN A 761 -1.62 -7.88 22.21
N LYS A 762 -0.86 -7.09 22.97
CA LYS A 762 -1.15 -6.78 24.37
C LYS A 762 -0.61 -5.41 24.77
N VAL A 763 -1.45 -4.63 25.47
CA VAL A 763 -1.06 -3.42 26.19
C VAL A 763 -0.65 -3.82 27.60
N GLU A 764 0.53 -3.44 28.05
CA GLU A 764 1.07 -3.84 29.34
C GLU A 764 1.55 -2.61 30.13
N ASN A 765 1.38 -2.68 31.44
CA ASN A 765 1.82 -1.68 32.41
C ASN A 765 1.28 -0.25 32.13
N SER A 766 0.06 -0.15 31.63
CA SER A 766 -0.63 1.13 31.53
C SER A 766 -0.98 1.63 32.92
N PRO A 767 -0.63 2.88 33.31
CA PRO A 767 -1.09 3.48 34.55
C PRO A 767 -2.58 3.87 34.51
N TYR A 768 -3.18 3.86 33.31
CA TYR A 768 -4.58 4.15 33.10
C TYR A 768 -5.36 2.83 32.99
N SER A 769 -6.52 2.75 33.65
CA SER A 769 -7.43 1.62 33.50
C SER A 769 -7.85 1.43 32.03
N ILE A 770 -8.13 2.54 31.36
CA ILE A 770 -8.47 2.60 29.96
C ILE A 770 -8.01 3.92 29.34
N ILE A 771 -7.49 3.88 28.12
CA ILE A 771 -7.32 5.06 27.25
C ILE A 771 -8.43 4.98 26.20
N PRO A 772 -9.46 5.87 26.27
CA PRO A 772 -10.65 5.74 25.45
C PRO A 772 -10.39 6.07 23.97
N ALA A 773 -11.07 5.38 23.07
CA ALA A 773 -11.12 5.61 21.65
C ALA A 773 -12.52 5.29 21.10
N GLY A 774 -12.79 5.62 19.85
CA GLY A 774 -14.06 5.30 19.20
C GLY A 774 -15.21 6.16 19.72
N SER A 775 -15.09 7.48 19.56
CA SER A 775 -16.15 8.42 19.91
C SER A 775 -17.37 8.26 19.03
N VAL A 776 -18.54 8.11 19.64
CA VAL A 776 -19.81 7.97 18.96
C VAL A 776 -20.89 8.83 19.56
N SER A 777 -21.79 9.32 18.71
CA SER A 777 -22.96 10.11 19.09
C SER A 777 -24.09 9.86 18.10
N GLY A 778 -25.33 9.99 18.51
CA GLY A 778 -26.48 9.80 17.65
C GLY A 778 -27.78 9.85 18.41
N ALA A 779 -28.89 9.57 17.76
CA ALA A 779 -30.20 9.53 18.41
C ALA A 779 -30.23 8.43 19.50
N GLY A 780 -30.46 8.83 20.74
CA GLY A 780 -30.44 7.95 21.92
C GLY A 780 -29.04 7.59 22.43
N ILE A 781 -27.96 8.17 21.84
CA ILE A 781 -26.58 7.95 22.22
C ILE A 781 -25.95 9.27 22.65
N THR A 782 -25.51 9.35 23.90
CA THR A 782 -24.82 10.53 24.43
C THR A 782 -23.33 10.25 24.51
N SER A 783 -22.51 10.98 23.76
CA SER A 783 -21.02 11.02 23.82
C SER A 783 -20.38 9.77 24.45
N SER A 784 -20.57 8.60 23.82
CA SER A 784 -20.04 7.33 24.31
C SER A 784 -18.77 6.93 23.60
N THR A 785 -18.06 5.95 24.15
CA THR A 785 -16.86 5.36 23.56
C THR A 785 -17.08 3.86 23.32
N ILE A 786 -16.54 3.35 22.21
CA ILE A 786 -16.67 1.94 21.80
C ILE A 786 -15.42 1.16 22.14
N ASN A 787 -14.23 1.70 21.76
CA ASN A 787 -12.95 1.04 21.96
C ASN A 787 -12.20 1.61 23.15
N GLY A 788 -11.21 0.86 23.61
CA GLY A 788 -10.23 1.31 24.57
C GLY A 788 -8.92 0.58 24.44
N TYR A 789 -7.87 1.23 24.97
CA TYR A 789 -6.59 0.58 25.21
C TYR A 789 -6.58 0.20 26.68
N VAL A 790 -6.95 -1.05 26.93
CA VAL A 790 -7.14 -1.61 28.28
C VAL A 790 -5.88 -2.36 28.66
N ASN A 791 -5.41 -2.15 29.91
CA ASN A 791 -4.24 -2.87 30.41
C ASN A 791 -4.49 -4.38 30.45
N GLY A 792 -3.59 -5.16 29.88
CA GLY A 792 -3.74 -6.61 29.75
C GLY A 792 -4.41 -7.09 28.47
N GLU A 793 -5.07 -6.20 27.71
CA GLU A 793 -5.85 -6.52 26.52
C GLU A 793 -5.18 -6.04 25.22
N PRO A 794 -5.63 -6.54 24.06
CA PRO A 794 -5.16 -6.04 22.76
C PRO A 794 -5.53 -4.58 22.49
N ILE A 795 -4.79 -3.92 21.64
CA ILE A 795 -5.15 -2.60 21.05
C ILE A 795 -6.52 -2.73 20.36
N GLY A 796 -7.38 -1.71 20.53
CA GLY A 796 -8.71 -1.70 19.93
C GLY A 796 -9.68 -2.68 20.54
N THR A 797 -9.49 -3.03 21.82
CA THR A 797 -10.46 -3.81 22.58
C THR A 797 -11.77 -3.04 22.70
N PHE A 798 -12.88 -3.71 22.41
CA PHE A 798 -14.22 -3.20 22.67
C PHE A 798 -14.49 -3.23 24.17
N PHE A 799 -14.72 -2.06 24.74
CA PHE A 799 -14.95 -1.89 26.18
C PHE A 799 -16.37 -1.38 26.39
N LEU A 800 -17.29 -2.30 26.66
CA LEU A 800 -18.73 -2.10 26.55
C LEU A 800 -19.48 -2.65 27.75
N LYS A 801 -20.68 -2.11 28.01
CA LYS A 801 -21.68 -2.75 28.87
C LYS A 801 -22.19 -4.02 28.21
N GLU A 802 -22.25 -5.12 28.96
CA GLU A 802 -22.73 -6.39 28.43
C GLU A 802 -24.25 -6.41 28.42
N PHE A 803 -24.83 -6.55 27.25
CA PHE A 803 -26.29 -6.69 27.07
C PHE A 803 -26.74 -8.10 27.42
N THR A 804 -27.72 -8.25 28.33
CA THR A 804 -28.22 -9.53 28.82
C THR A 804 -29.62 -9.87 28.35
N GLY A 805 -30.31 -8.95 27.67
CA GLY A 805 -31.67 -9.18 27.19
C GLY A 805 -32.62 -8.02 27.54
N PHE A 806 -33.88 -8.34 27.73
CA PHE A 806 -34.94 -7.40 28.11
C PHE A 806 -35.62 -7.84 29.40
N ASP A 807 -35.99 -6.85 30.20
CA ASP A 807 -36.83 -7.04 31.39
C ASP A 807 -38.31 -7.26 31.04
N ALA A 808 -39.17 -7.37 32.07
CA ALA A 808 -40.63 -7.54 31.90
C ALA A 808 -41.32 -6.33 31.26
N ALA A 809 -40.69 -5.15 31.30
CA ALA A 809 -41.18 -3.93 30.66
C ALA A 809 -40.66 -3.77 29.22
N GLY A 810 -39.82 -4.69 28.74
CA GLY A 810 -39.17 -4.67 27.45
C GLY A 810 -38.01 -3.69 27.34
N LEU A 811 -37.43 -3.29 28.46
CA LEU A 811 -36.26 -2.44 28.51
C LEU A 811 -34.98 -3.26 28.56
N SER A 812 -33.93 -2.80 27.91
CA SER A 812 -32.64 -3.46 27.86
C SER A 812 -32.03 -3.64 29.24
N THR A 813 -31.54 -4.85 29.54
CA THR A 813 -30.82 -5.19 30.76
C THR A 813 -29.35 -5.41 30.49
N TYR A 814 -28.54 -5.15 31.51
CA TYR A 814 -27.06 -5.23 31.40
C TYR A 814 -26.49 -5.90 32.64
N THR A 815 -25.31 -6.46 32.50
CA THR A 815 -24.55 -7.01 33.62
C THR A 815 -24.13 -5.89 34.59
N ASP A 816 -24.47 -6.00 35.85
CA ASP A 816 -24.01 -5.17 36.95
C ASP A 816 -22.80 -5.90 37.61
N LEU A 817 -21.58 -5.46 37.35
CA LEU A 817 -20.33 -6.13 37.75
C LEU A 817 -20.03 -5.92 39.25
N ASP A 818 -20.24 -4.70 39.75
CA ASP A 818 -19.93 -4.36 41.14
C ASP A 818 -21.12 -4.65 42.08
N LYS A 819 -22.29 -5.02 41.52
CA LYS A 819 -23.54 -5.39 42.24
C LYS A 819 -24.05 -4.29 43.12
N ASP A 820 -23.88 -3.05 42.73
CA ASP A 820 -24.38 -1.89 43.47
C ASP A 820 -25.86 -1.57 43.12
N GLY A 821 -26.46 -2.27 42.16
CA GLY A 821 -27.83 -2.11 41.70
C GLY A 821 -27.99 -1.04 40.63
N ILE A 822 -26.93 -0.39 40.18
CA ILE A 822 -26.93 0.71 39.17
C ILE A 822 -25.90 0.43 38.08
N VAL A 823 -26.34 0.20 36.87
CA VAL A 823 -25.43 -0.02 35.71
C VAL A 823 -24.78 1.26 35.23
N THR A 824 -23.51 1.44 35.48
CA THR A 824 -22.69 2.60 35.19
C THR A 824 -21.57 2.27 34.18
N ASP A 825 -20.64 3.20 33.97
CA ASP A 825 -19.43 2.93 33.15
C ASP A 825 -18.40 2.01 33.83
N LYS A 826 -18.59 1.72 35.15
CA LYS A 826 -17.78 0.75 35.89
C LYS A 826 -18.13 -0.69 35.49
N ASP A 827 -19.33 -0.89 34.91
CA ASP A 827 -19.85 -2.19 34.50
C ASP A 827 -19.47 -2.56 33.06
N ARG A 828 -18.53 -1.83 32.49
CA ARG A 828 -18.00 -2.17 31.16
C ARG A 828 -17.00 -3.31 31.24
N ILE A 829 -17.08 -4.22 30.28
CA ILE A 829 -16.17 -5.36 30.10
C ILE A 829 -15.34 -5.25 28.84
N ALA A 830 -14.21 -5.95 28.80
CA ALA A 830 -13.46 -6.21 27.58
C ALA A 830 -14.21 -7.27 26.75
N ALA A 831 -15.08 -6.81 25.85
CA ALA A 831 -16.01 -7.66 25.09
C ALA A 831 -15.37 -8.32 23.85
N GLY A 832 -14.08 -8.14 23.62
CA GLY A 832 -13.31 -8.70 22.50
C GLY A 832 -12.50 -7.65 21.75
N SER A 833 -11.68 -8.11 20.80
CA SER A 833 -10.74 -7.27 20.05
C SER A 833 -11.21 -7.00 18.63
N ALA A 834 -10.95 -5.80 18.13
CA ALA A 834 -11.11 -5.46 16.71
C ALA A 834 -9.97 -6.02 15.84
N LEU A 835 -8.80 -6.28 16.43
CA LEU A 835 -7.67 -6.85 15.69
C LEU A 835 -7.84 -8.36 15.54
N PRO A 836 -7.63 -8.92 14.33
CA PRO A 836 -7.61 -10.35 14.14
C PRO A 836 -6.40 -10.97 14.83
N ASN A 837 -6.58 -12.12 15.42
CA ASN A 837 -5.47 -12.94 15.92
C ASN A 837 -4.94 -13.92 14.87
N THR A 838 -5.73 -14.21 13.83
CA THR A 838 -5.36 -15.11 12.75
C THR A 838 -5.61 -14.42 11.39
N ILE A 839 -4.57 -14.43 10.55
CA ILE A 839 -4.62 -13.95 9.17
C ILE A 839 -4.19 -15.13 8.30
N TYR A 840 -4.93 -15.43 7.25
CA TYR A 840 -4.62 -16.55 6.38
C TYR A 840 -4.95 -16.27 4.91
N SER A 841 -4.23 -16.96 4.02
CA SER A 841 -4.49 -16.90 2.59
C SER A 841 -4.15 -18.19 1.88
N PHE A 842 -4.84 -18.46 0.76
CA PHE A 842 -4.57 -19.54 -0.16
C PHE A 842 -4.54 -19.00 -1.57
N TYR A 843 -3.54 -19.39 -2.35
CA TYR A 843 -3.45 -18.99 -3.75
C TYR A 843 -2.98 -20.15 -4.62
N GLY A 844 -3.43 -20.14 -5.86
CA GLY A 844 -3.04 -21.12 -6.84
C GLY A 844 -2.95 -20.52 -8.22
N SER A 845 -2.06 -21.07 -9.04
CA SER A 845 -2.03 -20.77 -10.47
C SER A 845 -1.66 -22.01 -11.27
N THR A 846 -2.19 -22.11 -12.49
CA THR A 846 -1.83 -23.15 -13.44
C THR A 846 -1.71 -22.56 -14.84
N ALA A 847 -0.81 -23.11 -15.65
CA ALA A 847 -0.68 -22.74 -17.05
C ALA A 847 -0.51 -23.97 -17.93
N TYR A 848 -1.23 -23.99 -19.08
CA TYR A 848 -1.21 -25.06 -20.06
C TYR A 848 -1.57 -24.57 -21.46
N LYS A 849 -0.71 -24.84 -22.47
CA LYS A 849 -0.94 -24.52 -23.88
C LYS A 849 -1.47 -23.12 -24.15
N GLY A 850 -0.87 -22.12 -23.51
CA GLY A 850 -1.25 -20.71 -23.66
C GLY A 850 -2.30 -20.22 -22.66
N PHE A 851 -3.11 -21.11 -22.05
CA PHE A 851 -4.00 -20.75 -20.97
C PHE A 851 -3.26 -20.57 -19.66
N ASP A 852 -3.63 -19.56 -18.87
CA ASP A 852 -3.23 -19.37 -17.47
C ASP A 852 -4.46 -19.08 -16.60
N LEU A 853 -4.52 -19.75 -15.46
CA LEU A 853 -5.54 -19.52 -14.43
C LEU A 853 -4.85 -19.18 -13.13
N SER A 854 -5.34 -18.15 -12.41
CA SER A 854 -4.89 -17.83 -11.07
C SER A 854 -6.07 -17.53 -10.14
N VAL A 855 -5.94 -17.94 -8.88
CA VAL A 855 -6.96 -17.77 -7.84
C VAL A 855 -6.27 -17.31 -6.56
N ASN A 856 -6.91 -16.39 -5.82
CA ASN A 856 -6.43 -15.91 -4.52
C ASN A 856 -7.59 -15.76 -3.54
N PHE A 857 -7.45 -16.41 -2.37
CA PHE A 857 -8.32 -16.27 -1.21
C PHE A 857 -7.56 -15.62 -0.07
N ASN A 858 -8.22 -14.76 0.68
CA ASN A 858 -7.70 -14.23 1.92
C ASN A 858 -8.80 -14.12 2.98
N GLY A 859 -8.40 -14.17 4.24
CA GLY A 859 -9.32 -14.07 5.35
C GLY A 859 -8.64 -13.75 6.68
N VAL A 860 -9.49 -13.40 7.64
CA VAL A 860 -9.09 -13.15 9.02
C VAL A 860 -10.05 -13.84 9.98
N ALA A 861 -9.60 -14.11 11.20
CA ALA A 861 -10.42 -14.67 12.25
C ALA A 861 -10.03 -14.13 13.63
N GLY A 862 -10.96 -14.28 14.59
CA GLY A 862 -10.76 -13.89 15.99
C GLY A 862 -10.93 -12.40 16.28
N ASN A 863 -11.43 -11.63 15.31
CA ASN A 863 -11.77 -10.22 15.47
C ASN A 863 -13.29 -10.02 15.61
N LYS A 864 -13.67 -8.91 16.23
CA LYS A 864 -15.04 -8.41 16.30
C LYS A 864 -15.18 -7.12 15.50
N VAL A 865 -16.41 -6.79 15.14
CA VAL A 865 -16.82 -5.54 14.49
C VAL A 865 -18.01 -4.96 15.26
N TYR A 866 -17.94 -3.68 15.61
CA TYR A 866 -19.07 -2.97 16.19
C TYR A 866 -19.91 -2.35 15.07
N ASN A 867 -21.16 -2.84 14.93
CA ASN A 867 -22.10 -2.34 13.93
C ASN A 867 -22.76 -1.05 14.43
N TYR A 868 -22.02 0.06 14.29
CA TYR A 868 -22.53 1.37 14.69
C TYR A 868 -23.61 1.88 13.75
N THR A 869 -23.62 1.45 12.48
CA THR A 869 -24.71 1.73 11.54
C THR A 869 -26.05 1.20 12.06
N GLU A 870 -26.07 -0.05 12.55
CA GLU A 870 -27.25 -0.67 13.17
C GLU A 870 -27.67 0.09 14.44
N ASN A 871 -26.70 0.35 15.34
CA ASN A 871 -26.93 0.98 16.63
C ASN A 871 -27.60 2.36 16.53
N VAL A 872 -27.20 3.19 15.53
CA VAL A 872 -27.68 4.55 15.39
C VAL A 872 -28.85 4.69 14.42
N SER A 873 -28.98 3.76 13.45
CA SER A 873 -29.96 3.90 12.37
C SER A 873 -31.24 3.11 12.57
N PHE A 874 -31.16 1.95 13.24
CA PHE A 874 -32.24 0.98 13.27
C PHE A 874 -32.74 0.72 14.69
N SER A 875 -34.05 0.86 14.90
CA SER A 875 -34.74 0.46 16.12
C SER A 875 -36.24 0.38 15.89
N LYS A 876 -36.96 -0.32 16.77
CA LYS A 876 -38.40 -0.44 16.77
C LYS A 876 -39.11 0.93 16.86
N LEU A 877 -38.59 1.83 17.72
CA LEU A 877 -39.10 3.21 17.84
C LEU A 877 -38.95 3.99 16.53
N ARG A 878 -37.80 3.87 15.87
CA ARG A 878 -37.59 4.59 14.61
C ARG A 878 -38.48 4.06 13.50
N LEU A 879 -38.72 2.75 13.43
CA LEU A 879 -39.67 2.14 12.50
C LEU A 879 -41.08 2.68 12.73
N ALA A 880 -41.53 2.74 14.00
CA ALA A 880 -42.84 3.32 14.34
C ALA A 880 -42.95 4.81 13.97
N LYS A 881 -41.81 5.52 13.79
CA LYS A 881 -41.74 6.90 13.31
C LYS A 881 -41.50 7.02 11.79
N ASN A 882 -41.85 5.99 11.03
CA ASN A 882 -41.68 5.93 9.58
C ASN A 882 -40.21 6.03 9.09
N VAL A 883 -39.26 5.62 9.90
CA VAL A 883 -37.83 5.45 9.52
C VAL A 883 -37.61 3.99 9.16
N ASN A 884 -37.08 3.72 7.97
CA ASN A 884 -36.82 2.34 7.52
C ASN A 884 -35.79 1.63 8.43
N SER A 885 -35.88 0.32 8.52
CA SER A 885 -35.10 -0.50 9.45
C SER A 885 -34.81 -1.87 8.84
N THR A 886 -33.88 -2.62 9.45
CA THR A 886 -33.70 -4.04 9.17
C THR A 886 -34.63 -4.88 10.06
N ARG A 887 -34.99 -6.09 9.63
CA ARG A 887 -35.85 -6.98 10.41
C ARG A 887 -35.24 -7.34 11.76
N GLU A 888 -33.94 -7.53 11.83
CA GLU A 888 -33.20 -7.90 13.03
C GLU A 888 -33.34 -6.84 14.14
N ALA A 889 -33.42 -5.56 13.74
CA ALA A 889 -33.49 -4.45 14.69
C ALA A 889 -34.81 -4.37 15.48
N PHE A 890 -35.85 -5.11 15.09
CA PHE A 890 -37.14 -5.17 15.79
C PHE A 890 -37.72 -6.60 15.89
N ALA A 891 -36.86 -7.60 15.65
CA ALA A 891 -37.27 -9.02 15.68
C ALA A 891 -37.71 -9.52 17.05
N ASP A 892 -37.22 -8.93 18.14
CA ASP A 892 -37.65 -9.32 19.48
C ASP A 892 -38.95 -8.55 19.86
N GLU A 893 -40.06 -9.30 19.88
CA GLU A 893 -41.37 -8.74 20.19
C GLU A 893 -41.43 -8.15 21.62
N ARG A 894 -40.61 -8.60 22.55
CA ARG A 894 -40.57 -8.12 23.93
C ARG A 894 -40.03 -6.69 24.01
N GLU A 895 -39.24 -6.25 23.02
CA GLU A 895 -38.59 -4.93 23.07
C GLU A 895 -39.65 -3.80 23.06
N SER A 896 -39.59 -2.95 24.07
CA SER A 896 -40.45 -1.79 24.22
C SER A 896 -40.10 -0.71 23.17
N LEU A 897 -41.10 0.08 22.76
CA LEU A 897 -40.87 1.30 21.94
C LEU A 897 -40.04 2.36 22.68
N ASN A 898 -40.07 2.34 23.99
CA ASN A 898 -39.32 3.30 24.82
C ASN A 898 -37.89 2.82 25.16
N ASN A 899 -37.47 1.69 24.55
CA ASN A 899 -36.15 1.17 24.82
C ASN A 899 -35.08 2.07 24.20
N ALA A 900 -34.08 2.43 25.00
CA ALA A 900 -32.92 3.15 24.53
C ALA A 900 -31.95 2.21 23.80
N THR A 901 -31.17 2.76 22.88
CA THR A 901 -30.14 2.03 22.11
C THR A 901 -28.74 2.50 22.45
N PRO A 902 -28.28 2.38 23.73
CA PRO A 902 -26.95 2.81 24.14
C PRO A 902 -25.87 1.95 23.51
N VAL A 903 -24.63 2.40 23.64
CA VAL A 903 -23.45 1.65 23.18
C VAL A 903 -23.21 0.45 24.09
N THR A 904 -23.45 -0.76 23.56
CA THR A 904 -23.37 -2.01 24.31
C THR A 904 -22.90 -3.19 23.43
N SER A 905 -22.68 -4.33 24.02
CA SER A 905 -22.29 -5.54 23.31
C SER A 905 -23.38 -6.09 22.35
N ARG A 906 -24.63 -5.62 22.43
CA ARG A 906 -25.71 -6.00 21.51
C ARG A 906 -25.32 -5.84 20.04
N TYR A 907 -24.58 -4.77 19.73
CA TYR A 907 -24.18 -4.41 18.37
C TYR A 907 -22.77 -4.93 18.02
N LEU A 908 -22.15 -5.73 18.88
CA LEU A 908 -20.84 -6.32 18.65
C LEU A 908 -21.00 -7.65 17.91
N LYS A 909 -20.53 -7.71 16.68
CA LYS A 909 -20.70 -8.84 15.77
C LYS A 909 -19.38 -9.57 15.53
N ASP A 910 -19.44 -10.81 15.02
CA ASP A 910 -18.27 -11.55 14.56
C ASP A 910 -17.72 -10.93 13.26
N GLY A 911 -16.42 -10.57 13.26
CA GLY A 911 -15.75 -9.95 12.12
C GLY A 911 -14.95 -10.93 11.25
N ALA A 912 -14.99 -12.24 11.55
CA ALA A 912 -14.28 -13.25 10.77
C ALA A 912 -14.84 -13.38 9.35
N TYR A 913 -13.95 -13.55 8.37
CA TYR A 913 -14.34 -13.78 6.99
C TYR A 913 -13.31 -14.55 6.20
N MET A 914 -13.74 -15.16 5.09
CA MET A 914 -12.92 -15.63 3.97
C MET A 914 -13.48 -15.07 2.67
N ARG A 915 -12.63 -14.50 1.84
CA ARG A 915 -12.98 -13.81 0.59
C ARG A 915 -12.27 -14.43 -0.60
N LEU A 916 -12.98 -14.68 -1.69
CA LEU A 916 -12.37 -14.87 -3.01
C LEU A 916 -11.96 -13.48 -3.54
N ASN A 917 -10.69 -13.15 -3.32
CA ASN A 917 -10.15 -11.84 -3.68
C ASN A 917 -10.13 -11.66 -5.19
N ASN A 918 -9.52 -12.61 -5.92
CA ASN A 918 -9.56 -12.61 -7.37
C ASN A 918 -9.45 -14.02 -7.95
N VAL A 919 -10.03 -14.19 -9.14
CA VAL A 919 -9.83 -15.31 -10.05
C VAL A 919 -9.59 -14.75 -11.45
N SER A 920 -8.52 -15.15 -12.11
CA SER A 920 -8.15 -14.63 -13.44
C SER A 920 -7.85 -15.77 -14.39
N LEU A 921 -8.51 -15.78 -15.53
CA LEU A 921 -8.25 -16.68 -16.67
C LEU A 921 -7.65 -15.85 -17.80
N GLY A 922 -6.50 -16.27 -18.32
CA GLY A 922 -5.83 -15.66 -19.45
C GLY A 922 -5.53 -16.64 -20.56
N TYR A 923 -5.36 -16.11 -21.75
CA TYR A 923 -4.89 -16.87 -22.91
C TYR A 923 -3.82 -16.06 -23.65
N ASN A 924 -2.63 -16.64 -23.78
CA ASN A 924 -1.51 -16.12 -24.55
C ASN A 924 -1.55 -16.72 -25.94
N PHE A 925 -1.79 -15.88 -26.95
CA PHE A 925 -1.87 -16.31 -28.33
C PHE A 925 -0.47 -16.61 -28.88
N ASN A 926 -0.37 -17.68 -29.65
CA ASN A 926 0.82 -17.90 -30.47
C ASN A 926 0.74 -16.99 -31.70
N THR A 927 1.47 -15.87 -31.65
CA THR A 927 1.44 -14.83 -32.68
C THR A 927 1.85 -15.32 -34.06
N LYS A 928 2.72 -16.36 -34.16
CA LYS A 928 3.08 -17.01 -35.40
C LYS A 928 1.91 -17.75 -36.04
N ASN A 929 1.11 -18.46 -35.26
CA ASN A 929 -0.02 -19.24 -35.76
C ASN A 929 -1.13 -18.35 -36.35
N ILE A 930 -1.22 -17.09 -35.89
CA ILE A 930 -2.20 -16.09 -36.37
C ILE A 930 -1.59 -15.10 -37.37
N GLY A 931 -0.31 -15.28 -37.73
CA GLY A 931 0.36 -14.50 -38.78
C GLY A 931 0.70 -13.04 -38.41
N ILE A 932 0.73 -12.68 -37.15
CA ILE A 932 1.03 -11.32 -36.67
C ILE A 932 2.39 -11.18 -35.98
N ASP A 933 3.17 -12.25 -35.91
CA ASP A 933 4.46 -12.30 -35.20
C ASP A 933 5.50 -11.27 -35.72
N ARG A 934 5.30 -10.79 -36.96
CA ARG A 934 6.11 -9.74 -37.57
C ARG A 934 5.95 -8.38 -36.85
N TRP A 935 4.79 -8.13 -36.21
CA TRP A 935 4.44 -6.86 -35.59
C TRP A 935 4.22 -6.99 -34.10
N VAL A 936 3.72 -8.13 -33.64
CA VAL A 936 3.33 -8.38 -32.26
C VAL A 936 4.02 -9.64 -31.76
N SER A 937 4.95 -9.46 -30.83
CA SER A 937 5.70 -10.57 -30.24
C SER A 937 4.87 -11.35 -29.19
N ASN A 938 3.95 -10.64 -28.50
CA ASN A 938 3.05 -11.25 -27.53
C ASN A 938 1.66 -10.60 -27.56
N LEU A 939 0.61 -11.44 -27.55
CA LEU A 939 -0.78 -11.03 -27.43
C LEU A 939 -1.44 -11.87 -26.33
N ARG A 940 -1.97 -11.22 -25.30
CA ARG A 940 -2.70 -11.90 -24.23
C ARG A 940 -4.05 -11.25 -23.97
N LEU A 941 -5.10 -12.09 -23.91
CA LEU A 941 -6.42 -11.73 -23.41
C LEU A 941 -6.63 -12.32 -22.01
N SER A 942 -7.38 -11.63 -21.17
CA SER A 942 -7.73 -12.14 -19.84
C SER A 942 -9.09 -11.68 -19.38
N VAL A 943 -9.73 -12.50 -18.52
CA VAL A 943 -10.94 -12.17 -17.77
C VAL A 943 -10.64 -12.40 -16.30
N THR A 944 -10.95 -11.39 -15.47
CA THR A 944 -10.69 -11.44 -14.02
C THR A 944 -11.97 -11.13 -13.27
N GLY A 945 -12.39 -12.03 -12.39
CA GLY A 945 -13.41 -11.77 -11.38
C GLY A 945 -12.75 -11.32 -10.08
N GLN A 946 -13.20 -10.22 -9.48
CA GLN A 946 -12.68 -9.66 -8.26
C GLN A 946 -13.78 -9.54 -7.21
N ASN A 947 -13.48 -9.94 -5.96
CA ASN A 947 -14.40 -9.86 -4.83
C ASN A 947 -15.74 -10.54 -5.11
N LEU A 948 -15.72 -11.75 -5.75
CA LEU A 948 -16.91 -12.42 -6.21
C LEU A 948 -17.82 -12.88 -5.09
N PHE A 949 -17.25 -13.32 -3.97
CA PHE A 949 -18.00 -13.66 -2.76
C PHE A 949 -17.15 -13.52 -1.50
N VAL A 950 -17.84 -13.35 -0.37
CA VAL A 950 -17.29 -13.38 0.98
C VAL A 950 -18.12 -14.32 1.82
N ILE A 951 -17.45 -15.19 2.58
CA ILE A 951 -18.05 -16.08 3.59
C ILE A 951 -17.85 -15.41 4.94
N THR A 952 -18.92 -15.01 5.60
CA THR A 952 -18.89 -14.31 6.89
C THR A 952 -20.23 -14.44 7.61
N LYS A 953 -20.21 -14.29 8.93
CA LYS A 953 -21.40 -14.15 9.77
C LYS A 953 -21.81 -12.67 9.96
N TYR A 954 -20.99 -11.74 9.47
CA TYR A 954 -21.29 -10.33 9.59
C TYR A 954 -22.43 -9.90 8.67
N GLU A 955 -23.40 -9.16 9.19
CA GLU A 955 -24.65 -8.81 8.51
C GLU A 955 -24.59 -7.45 7.81
N GLY A 956 -23.57 -6.60 8.08
CA GLY A 956 -23.34 -5.33 7.40
C GLY A 956 -22.94 -5.48 5.93
N TYR A 957 -22.59 -4.37 5.27
CA TYR A 957 -22.17 -4.38 3.87
C TYR A 957 -20.95 -5.26 3.62
N ASP A 958 -19.95 -5.17 4.53
CA ASP A 958 -18.69 -5.93 4.42
C ASP A 958 -18.06 -6.09 5.81
N PRO A 959 -17.45 -7.25 6.16
CA PRO A 959 -16.79 -7.43 7.46
C PRO A 959 -15.43 -6.72 7.55
N GLU A 960 -14.84 -6.32 6.42
CA GLU A 960 -13.55 -5.61 6.35
C GLU A 960 -13.81 -4.10 6.39
N VAL A 961 -14.25 -3.62 7.55
CA VAL A 961 -14.61 -2.21 7.80
C VAL A 961 -13.78 -1.65 8.94
N ASN A 962 -13.48 -0.37 8.84
CA ASN A 962 -12.80 0.37 9.91
C ASN A 962 -12.95 1.88 9.67
N ILE A 963 -13.98 2.48 10.24
CA ILE A 963 -14.10 3.93 10.30
C ILE A 963 -13.41 4.42 11.57
N ASP A 964 -12.34 5.18 11.43
CA ASP A 964 -11.62 5.73 12.57
C ASP A 964 -12.43 6.87 13.22
N ARG A 965 -12.79 6.66 14.46
CA ARG A 965 -13.50 7.58 15.36
C ARG A 965 -12.56 8.03 16.49
N ALA A 966 -11.40 8.49 16.11
CA ALA A 966 -10.33 8.87 17.05
C ALA A 966 -10.79 9.87 18.10
N ILE A 967 -10.32 9.70 19.34
CA ILE A 967 -10.45 10.65 20.44
C ILE A 967 -9.06 11.19 20.72
N ASN A 968 -8.89 12.51 20.60
CA ASN A 968 -7.60 13.19 20.83
C ASN A 968 -6.43 12.50 20.07
N GLY A 969 -6.69 11.97 18.85
CA GLY A 969 -5.72 11.26 18.04
C GLY A 969 -5.41 9.82 18.50
N VAL A 970 -6.13 9.27 19.45
CA VAL A 970 -6.12 7.83 19.79
C VAL A 970 -7.07 7.13 18.83
N SER A 971 -6.51 6.34 17.90
CA SER A 971 -7.29 5.68 16.85
C SER A 971 -8.20 4.58 17.39
N SER A 972 -9.36 4.42 16.75
CA SER A 972 -10.29 3.33 16.97
C SER A 972 -10.15 2.25 15.89
N TYR A 973 -10.68 1.06 16.19
CA TYR A 973 -10.60 -0.08 15.28
C TYR A 973 -11.93 -0.82 15.22
N GLY A 974 -12.23 -1.43 14.05
CA GLY A 974 -13.36 -2.35 13.87
C GLY A 974 -14.73 -1.73 14.02
N ILE A 975 -14.89 -0.44 13.70
CA ILE A 975 -16.19 0.26 13.74
C ILE A 975 -16.74 0.35 12.34
N ASP A 976 -17.97 -0.17 12.13
CA ASP A 976 -18.73 0.00 10.90
C ASP A 976 -19.75 1.13 11.05
N TYR A 977 -19.49 2.23 10.34
CA TYR A 977 -20.43 3.34 10.29
C TYR A 977 -20.60 3.83 8.85
N LEU A 978 -21.67 3.38 8.18
CA LEU A 978 -22.02 3.80 6.82
C LEU A 978 -20.78 3.69 5.88
N SER A 979 -20.02 2.60 6.04
CA SER A 979 -18.83 2.37 5.23
C SER A 979 -19.22 2.21 3.76
N TYR A 980 -18.44 2.82 2.86
CA TYR A 980 -18.69 2.69 1.42
C TYR A 980 -18.64 1.21 1.02
N PRO A 981 -19.73 0.68 0.42
CA PRO A 981 -19.83 -0.76 0.14
C PRO A 981 -18.77 -1.23 -0.85
N LYS A 982 -18.32 -2.47 -0.71
CA LYS A 982 -17.44 -3.08 -1.71
C LYS A 982 -18.20 -3.47 -2.96
N ALA A 983 -17.46 -3.46 -4.07
CA ALA A 983 -17.98 -3.87 -5.37
C ALA A 983 -17.55 -5.30 -5.71
N ARG A 984 -18.40 -6.02 -6.43
CA ARG A 984 -18.09 -7.22 -7.19
C ARG A 984 -17.80 -6.82 -8.62
N SER A 985 -16.63 -7.23 -9.18
CA SER A 985 -16.17 -6.73 -10.46
C SER A 985 -15.79 -7.86 -11.42
N ILE A 986 -16.05 -7.63 -12.73
CA ILE A 986 -15.58 -8.45 -13.83
C ILE A 986 -14.76 -7.56 -14.75
N ILE A 987 -13.51 -7.95 -15.03
CA ILE A 987 -12.53 -7.16 -15.76
C ILE A 987 -12.04 -7.93 -16.98
N PHE A 988 -12.04 -7.29 -18.13
CA PHE A 988 -11.46 -7.80 -19.38
C PHE A 988 -10.14 -7.08 -19.62
N GLY A 989 -9.08 -7.84 -19.85
CA GLY A 989 -7.72 -7.30 -20.06
C GLY A 989 -7.16 -7.72 -21.39
N LEU A 990 -6.41 -6.82 -22.02
CA LEU A 990 -5.73 -6.97 -23.28
C LEU A 990 -4.29 -6.48 -23.14
N ASN A 991 -3.31 -7.28 -23.54
CA ASN A 991 -1.90 -6.90 -23.50
C ASN A 991 -1.24 -7.24 -24.83
N PHE A 992 -0.51 -6.26 -25.39
CA PHE A 992 0.32 -6.39 -26.58
C PHE A 992 1.78 -6.08 -26.25
N THR A 993 2.69 -6.81 -26.87
CA THR A 993 4.12 -6.47 -26.94
C THR A 993 4.55 -6.44 -28.39
N PHE A 994 5.10 -5.30 -28.82
CA PHE A 994 5.62 -5.06 -30.16
C PHE A 994 7.14 -5.22 -30.19
#